data_c785556f08e39dad67046b20b9a7621c
#
_entry.id   c785556f08e39dad67046b20b9a7621c
#
_cell.length_a   1.000
_cell.length_b   1.000
_cell.length_c   1.000
_cell.angle_alpha   90.00
_cell.angle_beta   90.00
_cell.angle_gamma   90.00
#
_symmetry.space_group_name_H-M   'P 1'
#
loop_
_entity.id
_entity.type
_entity.pdbx_description
1 polymer ?
#
loop_
_entity_poly.entity_id
_entity_poly.type
_entity_poly.pdbx_seq_one_letter_code
_entity_poly.pdbx_strand_id
1 'polypeptide(L)'
;MRNKIFKLNKTTKTLGNIFPALLIFTPVVAFATTIDKSTSVPQTFSTDTEYAINQDITISSSGSENAVSVSGYNVTTITNKGNIAASSGNGLNINTSAQRVTVNNEEGATISSTGSTGINIQSMQGDLVNNGTISGFENGIYVSQDSSALNITNGATGTIKGNTAISAHVGIAIANEGTLIGTENDGIRLSDGNTKIINTGTVQGAQNGIYVTDTAKVDITNSGSIGSGGTAITFASSKNNTLVLNTGSSLTGDVVSGISTGNTITLAGTGNEDSNFVGLSKDDGFASLEMDGESWALSGNIDIIGSGDSLLVNSGDLVLSGAVANAGNTLVAKDASLQLGDGTKTATLSGGLTNNGTVIFNQGSSSTFATGITGSGNVEKADSNTLTLSGNNSYTGNTVLHNGTTLIASGATLGVKGSNATVTVENGAAFATAGEVNNNIDILTGGTLAAWNAIQGNTTLSVSGIDTVNGNVTNGGTLLLGAANNSVGNNFIINGDYTGSSGSQIVMNSSLGEDNAPTDHLTITGSSFGQSQVNVSNMGGQGAQTVNGMEIVSVGGSSEAQLTLAAPIVAGAYEYNLYQHGDGNWYLESKATPSDEPADDNDDGGNTDGDNTDNGDNTDNGGNTDTDGNTDNGGNSDNGGNTDNGGNSDNGGNSAPEVMAPEVGAYLGNYLAAQGMFLHKRDDRDQITFRNEDDLNTWMYVKGRYHENDAGGDKVSYDTTTTVLQVGSDFMSKPMDNGILRAGGMFGAGQAKTHSDAKHNVRDAQGKVDGFNVGVYATWQEDQKLRLGSYIDTWAAYSWYNNKVTSNRNDEDYDSEGFAASVEVGHAWVIPSENARTWKIEPQAQVIYSYLDQENHTDRDGVRVTTLDNDSIFGRLGVKSSYFEQKDVKAWQPYVAVNWLKGAGQNDLAFNDETVSNDTPEDRGQLELGVTGNLNETTTLSLRASGEWGENSYAAYGGHILLNHRW
;
A
#
# COMPACT_ATOMS: atom_id res chain seq x y z
N MET A 1 -40.42 -3.76 6.53
CA MET A 1 -41.87 -3.91 6.21
C MET A 1 -41.99 -4.71 4.94
N ARG A 2 -42.70 -5.72 5.01
CA ARG A 2 -43.26 -6.72 4.07
C ARG A 2 -42.58 -8.07 4.08
N ASN A 3 -43.26 -8.94 4.80
CA ASN A 3 -43.20 -10.41 4.78
C ASN A 3 -43.06 -10.96 3.37
N LYS A 4 -42.09 -11.81 3.13
CA LYS A 4 -42.18 -12.88 2.16
C LYS A 4 -42.08 -14.22 2.91
N ILE A 5 -43.19 -14.84 2.99
CA ILE A 5 -43.45 -16.21 3.41
C ILE A 5 -42.65 -17.11 2.44
N PHE A 6 -41.63 -17.78 2.93
CA PHE A 6 -41.01 -18.85 2.18
C PHE A 6 -41.89 -20.10 2.27
N LYS A 7 -42.39 -20.52 1.14
CA LYS A 7 -42.98 -21.81 0.96
C LYS A 7 -41.90 -22.88 1.12
N LEU A 8 -42.02 -23.67 2.18
CA LEU A 8 -41.32 -24.92 2.36
C LEU A 8 -41.69 -25.83 1.19
N ASN A 9 -40.73 -26.08 0.31
CA ASN A 9 -40.91 -27.09 -0.74
C ASN A 9 -40.62 -28.45 -0.11
N LYS A 10 -41.63 -29.29 -0.16
CA LYS A 10 -41.64 -30.68 0.28
C LYS A 10 -40.63 -31.48 -0.55
N THR A 11 -39.45 -31.72 -0.04
CA THR A 11 -38.63 -32.84 -0.48
C THR A 11 -38.12 -33.63 0.73
N THR A 12 -39.05 -33.95 1.62
CA THR A 12 -38.87 -34.96 2.66
C THR A 12 -39.84 -36.11 2.32
N LYS A 13 -39.55 -36.79 1.25
CA LYS A 13 -40.20 -38.08 0.92
C LYS A 13 -39.20 -38.93 0.16
N THR A 14 -38.26 -39.53 0.88
CA THR A 14 -37.64 -40.80 0.48
C THR A 14 -36.84 -41.45 1.64
N LEU A 15 -37.28 -41.31 2.87
CA LEU A 15 -36.71 -42.07 4.00
C LEU A 15 -37.78 -42.74 4.85
N GLY A 16 -38.88 -43.06 4.26
CA GLY A 16 -39.92 -43.74 5.02
C GLY A 16 -40.69 -44.73 4.16
N ASN A 17 -40.09 -45.72 3.55
CA ASN A 17 -40.81 -46.88 3.07
C ASN A 17 -39.81 -47.96 2.63
N ILE A 18 -39.10 -48.55 3.57
CA ILE A 18 -38.59 -49.93 3.46
C ILE A 18 -38.96 -50.60 4.77
N PHE A 19 -40.24 -50.82 4.98
CA PHE A 19 -40.77 -51.89 5.76
C PHE A 19 -41.90 -52.60 4.96
N PRO A 20 -41.82 -53.92 4.81
CA PRO A 20 -42.72 -54.66 3.94
C PRO A 20 -44.09 -54.77 4.58
N ALA A 21 -45.06 -54.90 3.67
CA ALA A 21 -46.44 -55.19 3.94
C ALA A 21 -46.58 -56.30 4.97
N LEU A 22 -47.40 -56.03 5.97
CA LEU A 22 -47.94 -57.02 6.90
C LEU A 22 -48.66 -58.14 6.12
N LEU A 23 -48.00 -59.26 5.88
CA LEU A 23 -48.66 -60.48 5.48
C LEU A 23 -49.27 -61.13 6.74
N ILE A 24 -50.56 -61.15 6.78
CA ILE A 24 -51.33 -61.93 7.77
C ILE A 24 -51.04 -63.37 7.59
N PHE A 25 -50.16 -63.97 8.35
CA PHE A 25 -50.05 -65.41 8.48
C PHE A 25 -50.99 -65.89 9.61
N THR A 26 -51.77 -66.92 9.36
CA THR A 26 -52.51 -67.71 10.36
C THR A 26 -51.55 -68.10 11.47
N PRO A 27 -51.94 -68.12 12.76
CA PRO A 27 -51.09 -68.51 13.82
C PRO A 27 -50.67 -69.99 13.72
N VAL A 28 -49.46 -70.24 13.31
CA VAL A 28 -48.76 -71.45 13.70
C VAL A 28 -48.56 -71.32 15.19
N VAL A 29 -49.03 -72.29 16.00
CA VAL A 29 -48.76 -72.33 17.40
C VAL A 29 -47.25 -72.38 17.61
N ALA A 30 -46.66 -71.25 17.97
CA ALA A 30 -45.25 -71.17 18.23
C ALA A 30 -44.96 -71.83 19.59
N PHE A 31 -44.12 -72.84 19.59
CA PHE A 31 -43.61 -73.44 20.81
C PHE A 31 -42.42 -72.49 21.23
N ALA A 32 -42.57 -71.77 22.34
CA ALA A 32 -41.56 -70.91 22.91
C ALA A 32 -40.91 -71.60 24.13
N THR A 33 -39.62 -71.87 24.05
CA THR A 33 -38.82 -72.33 25.22
C THR A 33 -38.27 -71.17 26.00
N THR A 34 -38.64 -71.05 27.27
CA THR A 34 -38.12 -70.09 28.21
C THR A 34 -37.06 -70.75 29.07
N ILE A 35 -35.85 -70.15 29.09
CA ILE A 35 -34.75 -70.56 30.00
C ILE A 35 -34.85 -69.70 31.28
N ASP A 36 -35.27 -70.32 32.33
CA ASP A 36 -35.58 -69.72 33.66
C ASP A 36 -34.60 -70.13 34.80
N LYS A 37 -33.60 -70.97 34.44
CA LYS A 37 -32.56 -71.43 35.40
C LYS A 37 -31.19 -71.33 34.77
N SER A 38 -30.25 -70.81 35.57
CA SER A 38 -28.84 -70.75 35.18
C SER A 38 -28.26 -72.15 35.01
N THR A 39 -27.42 -72.36 34.00
CA THR A 39 -26.78 -73.60 33.69
C THR A 39 -25.33 -73.38 33.24
N SER A 40 -24.46 -74.32 33.65
CA SER A 40 -23.09 -74.43 33.18
C SER A 40 -22.91 -75.49 32.08
N VAL A 41 -24.01 -76.08 31.57
CA VAL A 41 -24.03 -77.01 30.46
C VAL A 41 -24.36 -76.27 29.15
N PRO A 42 -23.56 -76.43 28.11
CA PRO A 42 -23.84 -75.87 26.79
C PRO A 42 -25.24 -76.20 26.36
N GLN A 43 -25.94 -75.22 25.72
CA GLN A 43 -27.32 -75.40 25.25
C GLN A 43 -27.36 -75.46 23.69
N THR A 44 -28.26 -76.32 23.15
CA THR A 44 -28.50 -76.37 21.70
C THR A 44 -29.96 -75.96 21.46
N PHE A 45 -30.19 -74.91 20.65
CA PHE A 45 -31.48 -74.46 20.24
C PHE A 45 -31.73 -74.98 18.81
N SER A 46 -32.70 -76.02 18.70
CA SER A 46 -32.91 -76.62 17.42
C SER A 46 -34.37 -77.12 17.18
N THR A 47 -35.17 -77.18 18.21
CA THR A 47 -36.51 -77.85 18.15
C THR A 47 -37.68 -76.86 18.15
N ASP A 48 -37.56 -75.81 18.94
CA ASP A 48 -38.63 -74.86 19.10
C ASP A 48 -38.41 -73.60 18.20
N THR A 49 -39.48 -72.89 17.92
CA THR A 49 -39.43 -71.69 17.04
C THR A 49 -38.87 -70.44 17.75
N GLU A 50 -39.07 -70.37 19.09
CA GLU A 50 -38.65 -69.29 19.90
C GLU A 50 -37.93 -69.72 21.13
N TYR A 51 -36.81 -69.02 21.48
CA TYR A 51 -36.05 -69.23 22.70
C TYR A 51 -35.89 -67.88 23.43
N ALA A 52 -36.21 -67.87 24.71
CA ALA A 52 -36.04 -66.72 25.56
C ALA A 52 -35.22 -67.06 26.80
N ILE A 53 -34.13 -66.31 27.05
CA ILE A 53 -33.35 -66.38 28.27
C ILE A 53 -33.83 -65.25 29.17
N ASN A 54 -34.34 -65.59 30.34
CA ASN A 54 -34.87 -64.61 31.30
C ASN A 54 -33.77 -63.76 31.93
N GLN A 55 -34.18 -62.68 32.51
CA GLN A 55 -33.29 -61.76 33.26
C GLN A 55 -32.64 -62.55 34.42
N ASP A 56 -31.42 -62.22 34.76
CA ASP A 56 -30.61 -62.88 35.83
C ASP A 56 -30.24 -64.36 35.61
N ILE A 57 -30.58 -64.91 34.48
CA ILE A 57 -30.21 -66.29 34.06
C ILE A 57 -28.88 -66.26 33.35
N THR A 58 -28.00 -67.15 33.72
CA THR A 58 -26.72 -67.37 33.03
C THR A 58 -26.63 -68.71 32.38
N ILE A 59 -26.38 -68.73 31.08
CA ILE A 59 -26.00 -69.98 30.37
C ILE A 59 -24.47 -69.86 30.17
N SER A 60 -23.72 -70.81 30.73
CA SER A 60 -22.26 -70.80 30.61
C SER A 60 -21.66 -72.04 30.07
N SER A 61 -20.47 -71.93 29.49
CA SER A 61 -19.60 -73.01 29.09
C SER A 61 -18.18 -72.81 29.64
N SER A 62 -17.63 -73.79 30.32
CA SER A 62 -16.25 -73.70 30.86
C SER A 62 -15.21 -74.44 29.98
N GLY A 63 -15.65 -75.10 28.91
CA GLY A 63 -14.77 -75.82 27.98
C GLY A 63 -14.68 -75.10 26.61
N SER A 64 -14.21 -75.84 25.60
CA SER A 64 -14.11 -75.39 24.19
C SER A 64 -15.46 -75.38 23.48
N GLU A 65 -16.54 -75.75 24.12
CA GLU A 65 -17.88 -75.76 23.54
C GLU A 65 -18.51 -74.37 23.62
N ASN A 66 -19.33 -73.97 22.63
CA ASN A 66 -20.11 -72.77 22.68
C ASN A 66 -21.07 -72.79 23.88
N ALA A 67 -21.36 -71.66 24.49
CA ALA A 67 -22.37 -71.59 25.54
C ALA A 67 -23.78 -71.89 25.01
N VAL A 68 -24.11 -71.35 23.84
CA VAL A 68 -25.32 -71.61 23.08
C VAL A 68 -24.97 -71.88 21.61
N SER A 69 -25.49 -73.07 21.09
CA SER A 69 -25.42 -73.41 19.65
C SER A 69 -26.84 -73.45 19.08
N VAL A 70 -27.03 -72.72 17.98
CA VAL A 70 -28.27 -72.66 17.23
C VAL A 70 -28.11 -73.49 15.96
N SER A 71 -28.90 -74.56 15.84
CA SER A 71 -28.89 -75.48 14.65
C SER A 71 -30.27 -75.95 14.35
N GLY A 72 -30.61 -76.01 13.07
CA GLY A 72 -31.89 -76.55 12.63
C GLY A 72 -32.79 -75.51 11.95
N TYR A 73 -33.84 -76.01 11.32
CA TYR A 73 -34.69 -75.23 10.45
C TYR A 73 -35.94 -74.66 11.16
N ASN A 74 -36.09 -74.85 12.45
CA ASN A 74 -37.30 -74.38 13.16
C ASN A 74 -37.14 -73.13 13.94
N VAL A 75 -35.92 -72.73 14.30
CA VAL A 75 -35.62 -71.51 15.16
C VAL A 75 -35.87 -70.29 14.35
N THR A 76 -36.76 -69.40 14.81
CA THR A 76 -37.08 -68.12 14.17
C THR A 76 -36.71 -66.96 15.05
N THR A 77 -36.71 -67.11 16.39
CA THR A 77 -36.40 -66.00 17.31
C THR A 77 -35.60 -66.46 18.51
N ILE A 78 -34.57 -65.70 18.86
CA ILE A 78 -33.79 -65.86 20.10
C ILE A 78 -33.78 -64.48 20.84
N THR A 79 -34.29 -64.50 22.09
CA THR A 79 -34.31 -63.31 22.91
C THR A 79 -33.46 -63.54 24.17
N ASN A 80 -32.37 -62.86 24.32
CA ASN A 80 -31.52 -62.86 25.51
C ASN A 80 -31.81 -61.61 26.39
N LYS A 81 -32.29 -61.93 27.63
CA LYS A 81 -32.44 -60.91 28.69
C LYS A 81 -31.49 -61.19 29.86
N GLY A 82 -30.75 -62.27 29.80
CA GLY A 82 -29.79 -62.74 30.80
C GLY A 82 -28.35 -62.71 30.27
N ASN A 83 -27.57 -63.72 30.69
CA ASN A 83 -26.16 -63.78 30.32
C ASN A 83 -25.89 -65.11 29.53
N ILE A 84 -25.21 -65.03 28.44
CA ILE A 84 -24.62 -66.13 27.69
C ILE A 84 -23.11 -65.98 27.79
N ALA A 85 -22.38 -66.89 28.38
CA ALA A 85 -20.96 -66.77 28.62
C ALA A 85 -20.18 -68.06 28.29
N ALA A 86 -19.14 -67.94 27.41
CA ALA A 86 -18.24 -69.04 27.12
C ALA A 86 -16.80 -68.69 27.54
N SER A 87 -16.03 -69.73 28.01
CA SER A 87 -14.64 -69.53 28.40
C SER A 87 -13.70 -69.64 27.16
N SER A 88 -13.90 -70.65 26.30
CA SER A 88 -13.00 -70.94 25.19
C SER A 88 -13.75 -71.17 23.87
N GLY A 89 -15.05 -71.58 23.91
CA GLY A 89 -15.92 -71.61 22.75
C GLY A 89 -16.57 -70.24 22.47
N ASN A 90 -17.48 -70.18 21.52
CA ASN A 90 -18.22 -68.94 21.23
C ASN A 90 -19.33 -68.72 22.29
N GLY A 91 -19.68 -67.48 22.59
CA GLY A 91 -20.85 -67.22 23.39
C GLY A 91 -22.12 -67.77 22.76
N LEU A 92 -22.41 -67.36 21.56
CA LEU A 92 -23.50 -67.88 20.71
C LEU A 92 -22.97 -68.27 19.35
N ASN A 93 -23.22 -69.46 18.90
CA ASN A 93 -22.85 -69.95 17.58
C ASN A 93 -24.16 -70.30 16.79
N ILE A 94 -24.29 -69.71 15.57
CA ILE A 94 -25.50 -69.81 14.75
C ILE A 94 -25.17 -70.50 13.42
N ASN A 95 -25.81 -71.63 13.17
CA ASN A 95 -25.72 -72.35 11.92
C ASN A 95 -27.09 -72.88 11.53
N THR A 96 -27.89 -72.12 10.83
CA THR A 96 -29.28 -72.34 10.51
C THR A 96 -29.50 -72.70 9.03
N SER A 97 -28.44 -72.89 8.26
CA SER A 97 -28.54 -73.27 6.86
C SER A 97 -29.52 -72.43 6.02
N ALA A 98 -29.34 -71.12 6.15
CA ALA A 98 -30.09 -70.14 5.39
C ALA A 98 -31.51 -69.82 5.81
N GLN A 99 -31.94 -70.17 6.98
CA GLN A 99 -33.21 -69.69 7.54
C GLN A 99 -33.14 -68.32 8.13
N ARG A 100 -34.28 -67.64 8.09
CA ARG A 100 -34.38 -66.32 8.74
C ARG A 100 -34.55 -66.48 10.23
N VAL A 101 -33.57 -65.91 10.99
CA VAL A 101 -33.57 -65.94 12.44
C VAL A 101 -33.43 -64.49 12.93
N THR A 102 -34.19 -64.11 13.93
CA THR A 102 -34.06 -62.89 14.66
C THR A 102 -33.38 -63.17 16.00
N VAL A 103 -32.25 -62.51 16.25
CA VAL A 103 -31.54 -62.53 17.55
C VAL A 103 -31.66 -61.20 18.22
N ASN A 104 -32.28 -61.16 19.39
CA ASN A 104 -32.43 -59.99 20.22
C ASN A 104 -31.58 -60.12 21.48
N ASN A 105 -30.59 -59.28 21.68
CA ASN A 105 -29.86 -59.14 22.91
C ASN A 105 -30.35 -57.85 23.58
N GLU A 106 -31.20 -58.03 24.60
CA GLU A 106 -31.94 -56.95 25.25
C GLU A 106 -31.01 -56.06 26.09
N GLU A 107 -31.48 -54.89 26.51
CA GLU A 107 -30.75 -54.00 27.39
C GLU A 107 -30.38 -54.69 28.73
N GLY A 108 -29.12 -54.54 29.13
CA GLY A 108 -28.56 -55.18 30.32
C GLY A 108 -28.15 -56.62 30.12
N ALA A 109 -28.56 -57.29 29.01
CA ALA A 109 -28.17 -58.68 28.70
C ALA A 109 -26.73 -58.73 28.15
N THR A 110 -26.06 -59.87 28.35
CA THR A 110 -24.72 -60.06 27.82
C THR A 110 -24.62 -61.34 26.98
N ILE A 111 -23.84 -61.30 25.93
CA ILE A 111 -23.37 -62.47 25.18
C ILE A 111 -21.85 -62.35 25.10
N SER A 112 -21.12 -63.30 25.69
CA SER A 112 -19.66 -63.13 25.84
C SER A 112 -18.90 -64.45 25.60
N SER A 113 -17.64 -64.25 25.14
CA SER A 113 -16.59 -65.28 25.15
C SER A 113 -15.27 -64.68 25.61
N THR A 114 -14.59 -65.35 26.51
CA THR A 114 -13.25 -64.92 27.00
C THR A 114 -12.11 -65.53 26.20
N GLY A 115 -12.36 -66.55 25.34
CA GLY A 115 -11.33 -67.18 24.52
C GLY A 115 -11.64 -67.32 23.04
N SER A 116 -12.83 -66.85 22.59
CA SER A 116 -13.22 -66.90 21.18
C SER A 116 -14.15 -65.73 20.81
N THR A 117 -15.11 -65.95 19.97
CA THR A 117 -16.01 -64.91 19.45
C THR A 117 -17.30 -64.83 20.29
N GLY A 118 -17.79 -63.62 20.55
CA GLY A 118 -19.05 -63.41 21.27
C GLY A 118 -20.23 -64.06 20.56
N ILE A 119 -20.49 -63.69 19.30
CA ILE A 119 -21.45 -64.31 18.38
C ILE A 119 -20.77 -64.78 17.12
N ASN A 120 -20.73 -66.08 16.85
CA ASN A 120 -20.22 -66.64 15.61
C ASN A 120 -21.39 -67.05 14.72
N ILE A 121 -21.52 -66.41 13.55
CA ILE A 121 -22.58 -66.67 12.60
C ILE A 121 -21.95 -67.37 11.40
N GLN A 122 -22.13 -68.76 11.39
CA GLN A 122 -21.62 -69.57 10.31
C GLN A 122 -22.56 -69.56 9.11
N SER A 123 -23.88 -69.56 9.33
CA SER A 123 -24.91 -69.47 8.30
C SER A 123 -26.18 -68.92 8.91
N MET A 124 -26.62 -67.72 8.48
CA MET A 124 -27.85 -67.08 8.97
C MET A 124 -28.40 -66.13 7.92
N GLN A 125 -29.71 -66.03 7.87
CA GLN A 125 -30.44 -64.89 7.28
C GLN A 125 -31.23 -64.22 8.40
N GLY A 126 -31.56 -62.96 8.31
CA GLY A 126 -32.42 -62.24 9.21
C GLY A 126 -31.75 -61.08 9.97
N ASP A 127 -32.11 -60.96 11.24
CA ASP A 127 -31.82 -59.74 11.98
C ASP A 127 -31.14 -60.09 13.30
N LEU A 128 -30.04 -59.37 13.62
CA LEU A 128 -29.40 -59.37 14.93
C LEU A 128 -29.55 -57.97 15.53
N VAL A 129 -30.25 -57.85 16.63
CA VAL A 129 -30.49 -56.62 17.34
C VAL A 129 -29.78 -56.65 18.69
N ASN A 130 -28.89 -55.76 18.94
CA ASN A 130 -28.15 -55.64 20.20
C ASN A 130 -28.44 -54.32 20.91
N ASN A 131 -29.12 -54.40 22.05
CA ASN A 131 -29.28 -53.30 23.00
C ASN A 131 -28.50 -53.55 24.31
N GLY A 132 -27.88 -54.74 24.43
CA GLY A 132 -27.03 -55.17 25.54
C GLY A 132 -25.55 -55.11 25.19
N THR A 133 -24.80 -56.04 25.78
CA THR A 133 -23.36 -56.19 25.50
C THR A 133 -23.07 -57.48 24.76
N ILE A 134 -22.35 -57.37 23.65
CA ILE A 134 -21.76 -58.54 22.96
C ILE A 134 -20.25 -58.38 23.05
N SER A 135 -19.54 -59.39 23.61
CA SER A 135 -18.08 -59.34 23.74
C SER A 135 -17.41 -60.65 23.38
N GLY A 136 -16.35 -60.56 22.58
CA GLY A 136 -15.50 -61.72 22.29
C GLY A 136 -14.02 -61.43 22.51
N PHE A 137 -13.23 -62.46 22.73
CA PHE A 137 -11.77 -62.32 22.75
C PHE A 137 -11.25 -62.06 21.31
N GLU A 138 -11.70 -62.82 20.34
CA GLU A 138 -11.33 -62.66 18.91
C GLU A 138 -12.21 -61.58 18.23
N ASN A 139 -13.51 -61.87 18.17
CA ASN A 139 -14.46 -60.93 17.55
C ASN A 139 -15.67 -60.77 18.48
N GLY A 140 -16.24 -59.55 18.51
CA GLY A 140 -17.55 -59.37 19.11
C GLY A 140 -18.60 -60.16 18.29
N ILE A 141 -18.65 -59.94 16.97
CA ILE A 141 -19.47 -60.72 16.03
C ILE A 141 -18.58 -61.12 14.86
N TYR A 142 -18.64 -62.39 14.48
CA TYR A 142 -18.03 -62.96 13.29
C TYR A 142 -19.14 -63.47 12.33
N VAL A 143 -19.09 -63.06 11.04
CA VAL A 143 -20.04 -63.44 10.01
C VAL A 143 -19.30 -64.15 8.87
N SER A 144 -19.59 -65.46 8.69
CA SER A 144 -19.01 -66.29 7.63
C SER A 144 -19.66 -66.02 6.27
N GLN A 145 -18.95 -66.39 5.20
CA GLN A 145 -19.38 -66.28 3.80
C GLN A 145 -20.68 -67.05 3.43
N ASP A 146 -21.08 -68.02 4.25
CA ASP A 146 -22.32 -68.82 4.00
C ASP A 146 -23.58 -68.10 4.51
N SER A 147 -23.45 -66.91 5.10
CA SER A 147 -24.58 -66.08 5.50
C SER A 147 -25.11 -65.26 4.34
N SER A 148 -26.36 -64.85 4.40
CA SER A 148 -26.94 -63.97 3.37
C SER A 148 -28.08 -63.12 3.96
N ALA A 149 -28.29 -61.94 3.42
CA ALA A 149 -29.38 -61.05 3.81
C ALA A 149 -29.46 -60.83 5.33
N LEU A 150 -28.31 -60.60 5.98
CA LEU A 150 -28.16 -60.33 7.41
C LEU A 150 -28.16 -58.84 7.71
N ASN A 151 -28.95 -58.42 8.69
CA ASN A 151 -28.93 -57.08 9.24
C ASN A 151 -28.41 -57.13 10.67
N ILE A 152 -27.47 -56.32 11.02
CA ILE A 152 -26.96 -56.10 12.40
C ILE A 152 -27.37 -54.70 12.82
N THR A 153 -28.19 -54.61 13.87
CA THR A 153 -28.56 -53.34 14.49
C THR A 153 -27.97 -53.31 15.90
N ASN A 154 -27.03 -52.37 16.14
CA ASN A 154 -26.52 -52.08 17.47
C ASN A 154 -27.23 -50.82 17.97
N GLY A 155 -28.23 -50.99 18.80
CA GLY A 155 -29.02 -49.87 19.31
C GLY A 155 -28.28 -48.97 20.24
N ALA A 156 -28.87 -47.87 20.65
CA ALA A 156 -28.20 -46.77 21.38
C ALA A 156 -27.54 -47.20 22.72
N THR A 157 -28.07 -48.24 23.40
CA THR A 157 -27.49 -48.82 24.63
C THR A 157 -26.53 -50.00 24.32
N GLY A 158 -26.50 -50.44 23.06
CA GLY A 158 -25.75 -51.60 22.66
C GLY A 158 -24.25 -51.38 22.57
N THR A 159 -23.48 -52.36 23.09
CA THR A 159 -22.03 -52.41 22.93
C THR A 159 -21.61 -53.72 22.31
N ILE A 160 -20.81 -53.63 21.23
CA ILE A 160 -20.18 -54.79 20.61
C ILE A 160 -18.65 -54.61 20.68
N LYS A 161 -17.97 -55.58 21.29
CA LYS A 161 -16.54 -55.48 21.58
C LYS A 161 -15.82 -56.79 21.28
N GLY A 162 -14.58 -56.66 20.73
CA GLY A 162 -13.69 -57.81 20.48
C GLY A 162 -12.31 -57.29 20.06
N ASN A 163 -11.35 -58.16 19.75
CA ASN A 163 -10.14 -57.70 19.06
C ASN A 163 -10.54 -56.96 17.77
N THR A 164 -11.56 -57.50 17.07
CA THR A 164 -12.38 -56.82 16.09
C THR A 164 -13.84 -56.81 16.56
N ALA A 165 -14.54 -55.64 16.55
CA ALA A 165 -15.92 -55.66 17.06
C ALA A 165 -16.86 -56.42 16.11
N ILE A 166 -16.85 -56.18 14.80
CA ILE A 166 -17.58 -56.91 13.79
C ILE A 166 -16.64 -57.32 12.66
N SER A 167 -16.54 -58.62 12.37
CA SER A 167 -15.80 -59.17 11.23
C SER A 167 -16.78 -59.88 10.28
N ALA A 168 -16.93 -59.43 9.03
CA ALA A 168 -17.84 -60.02 8.07
C ALA A 168 -17.12 -60.39 6.76
N HIS A 169 -17.41 -61.64 6.33
CA HIS A 169 -16.90 -62.22 5.10
C HIS A 169 -18.01 -62.36 4.01
N VAL A 170 -19.04 -61.58 4.13
CA VAL A 170 -20.18 -61.52 3.20
C VAL A 170 -20.83 -60.14 3.33
N GLY A 171 -21.56 -59.71 2.32
CA GLY A 171 -22.31 -58.45 2.37
C GLY A 171 -23.46 -58.48 3.36
N ILE A 172 -23.49 -57.49 4.27
CA ILE A 172 -24.46 -57.33 5.33
C ILE A 172 -24.93 -55.86 5.43
N ALA A 173 -26.01 -55.65 6.19
CA ALA A 173 -26.39 -54.30 6.60
C ALA A 173 -26.05 -54.09 8.07
N ILE A 174 -25.39 -53.00 8.39
CA ILE A 174 -25.04 -52.60 9.74
C ILE A 174 -25.68 -51.25 10.05
N ALA A 175 -26.49 -51.19 11.11
CA ALA A 175 -26.99 -49.95 11.68
C ALA A 175 -26.40 -49.80 13.09
N ASN A 176 -25.54 -48.85 13.31
CA ASN A 176 -24.94 -48.60 14.61
C ASN A 176 -25.42 -47.29 15.21
N GLU A 177 -26.16 -47.37 16.32
CA GLU A 177 -26.53 -46.21 17.14
C GLU A 177 -25.79 -46.23 18.47
N GLY A 178 -25.19 -47.37 18.85
CA GLY A 178 -24.44 -47.60 20.06
C GLY A 178 -22.93 -47.54 19.84
N THR A 179 -22.20 -48.47 20.47
CA THR A 179 -20.72 -48.46 20.46
C THR A 179 -20.18 -49.79 19.92
N LEU A 180 -19.28 -49.68 18.92
CA LEU A 180 -18.49 -50.79 18.38
C LEU A 180 -17.03 -50.56 18.77
N ILE A 181 -16.37 -51.56 19.43
CA ILE A 181 -15.00 -51.42 19.92
C ILE A 181 -14.12 -52.57 19.45
N GLY A 182 -13.17 -52.30 18.57
CA GLY A 182 -12.07 -53.18 18.25
C GLY A 182 -10.87 -52.88 19.15
N THR A 183 -10.53 -53.78 20.04
CA THR A 183 -9.53 -53.52 21.08
C THR A 183 -8.08 -53.65 20.64
N GLU A 184 -7.81 -54.45 19.62
CA GLU A 184 -6.46 -54.68 19.08
C GLU A 184 -6.38 -54.44 17.56
N ASN A 185 -7.50 -54.63 16.84
CA ASN A 185 -7.59 -54.50 15.40
C ASN A 185 -8.65 -53.45 15.00
N ASP A 186 -9.71 -53.83 14.30
CA ASP A 186 -10.64 -52.97 13.65
C ASP A 186 -11.97 -52.86 14.43
N GLY A 187 -12.63 -51.71 14.34
CA GLY A 187 -14.02 -51.61 14.78
C GLY A 187 -14.93 -52.47 13.91
N ILE A 188 -14.84 -52.35 12.59
CA ILE A 188 -15.51 -53.17 11.60
C ILE A 188 -14.48 -53.62 10.54
N ARG A 189 -14.47 -54.93 10.24
CA ARG A 189 -13.65 -55.53 9.19
C ARG A 189 -14.52 -56.20 8.17
N LEU A 190 -14.38 -55.81 6.90
CA LEU A 190 -15.18 -56.39 5.78
C LEU A 190 -14.23 -57.00 4.74
N SER A 191 -14.48 -58.25 4.33
CA SER A 191 -13.59 -58.90 3.39
C SER A 191 -14.28 -59.36 2.09
N ASP A 192 -15.60 -59.41 2.02
CA ASP A 192 -16.32 -59.77 0.80
C ASP A 192 -17.77 -59.24 0.78
N GLY A 193 -18.35 -59.19 -0.39
CA GLY A 193 -19.74 -58.82 -0.64
C GLY A 193 -20.03 -57.31 -0.55
N ASN A 194 -21.30 -56.99 -0.67
CA ASN A 194 -21.77 -55.60 -0.63
C ASN A 194 -22.37 -55.30 0.75
N THR A 195 -21.72 -54.43 1.51
CA THR A 195 -22.15 -54.02 2.85
C THR A 195 -22.68 -52.59 2.83
N LYS A 196 -23.75 -52.35 3.60
CA LYS A 196 -24.24 -51.01 3.88
C LYS A 196 -24.05 -50.71 5.36
N ILE A 197 -23.41 -49.61 5.69
CA ILE A 197 -23.23 -49.14 7.07
C ILE A 197 -23.93 -47.82 7.26
N ILE A 198 -24.77 -47.71 8.30
CA ILE A 198 -25.33 -46.46 8.78
C ILE A 198 -24.82 -46.32 10.22
N ASN A 199 -23.99 -45.32 10.46
CA ASN A 199 -23.44 -45.03 11.78
C ASN A 199 -23.93 -43.69 12.32
N THR A 200 -24.65 -43.73 13.43
CA THR A 200 -25.02 -42.56 14.23
C THR A 200 -24.41 -42.61 15.64
N GLY A 201 -23.78 -43.72 15.97
CA GLY A 201 -23.09 -43.98 17.23
C GLY A 201 -21.58 -43.88 17.09
N THR A 202 -20.86 -44.74 17.79
CA THR A 202 -19.39 -44.76 17.79
C THR A 202 -18.87 -46.07 17.20
N VAL A 203 -17.91 -45.94 16.28
CA VAL A 203 -17.12 -47.06 15.77
C VAL A 203 -15.65 -46.76 16.05
N GLN A 204 -15.05 -47.60 16.92
CA GLN A 204 -13.65 -47.41 17.33
C GLN A 204 -12.87 -48.70 17.10
N GLY A 205 -11.71 -48.58 16.48
CA GLY A 205 -10.72 -49.64 16.35
C GLY A 205 -9.38 -49.24 16.95
N ALA A 206 -8.51 -50.19 17.28
CA ALA A 206 -7.13 -49.90 17.65
C ALA A 206 -6.27 -49.59 16.42
N GLN A 207 -6.51 -50.25 15.30
CA GLN A 207 -5.80 -50.04 14.03
C GLN A 207 -6.62 -49.20 13.04
N ASN A 208 -7.85 -49.65 12.73
CA ASN A 208 -8.79 -48.94 11.87
C ASN A 208 -10.17 -48.85 12.52
N GLY A 209 -10.86 -47.73 12.38
CA GLY A 209 -12.28 -47.69 12.70
C GLY A 209 -13.06 -48.69 11.80
N ILE A 210 -12.89 -48.59 10.48
CA ILE A 210 -13.45 -49.51 9.48
C ILE A 210 -12.35 -49.93 8.49
N TYR A 211 -12.17 -51.22 8.31
CA TYR A 211 -11.23 -51.81 7.34
C TYR A 211 -11.94 -52.61 6.26
N VAL A 212 -11.76 -52.26 5.01
CA VAL A 212 -12.41 -52.88 3.84
C VAL A 212 -11.36 -53.48 2.91
N THR A 213 -11.41 -54.78 2.66
CA THR A 213 -10.47 -55.50 1.81
C THR A 213 -10.96 -55.66 0.34
N ASP A 214 -10.15 -56.28 -0.50
CA ASP A 214 -10.19 -56.33 -1.95
C ASP A 214 -11.52 -56.67 -2.61
N THR A 215 -12.29 -57.58 -2.02
CA THR A 215 -13.52 -58.12 -2.65
C THR A 215 -14.78 -57.49 -2.08
N ALA A 216 -14.67 -56.83 -0.95
CA ALA A 216 -15.77 -56.12 -0.34
C ALA A 216 -16.07 -54.77 -1.01
N LYS A 217 -17.37 -54.47 -1.13
CA LYS A 217 -17.84 -53.12 -1.42
C LYS A 217 -18.65 -52.62 -0.23
N VAL A 218 -18.41 -51.35 0.15
CA VAL A 218 -19.15 -50.74 1.26
C VAL A 218 -19.73 -49.38 0.87
N ASP A 219 -20.99 -49.17 1.28
CA ASP A 219 -21.65 -47.88 1.27
C ASP A 219 -21.78 -47.40 2.72
N ILE A 220 -21.00 -46.42 3.14
CA ILE A 220 -20.97 -45.90 4.51
C ILE A 220 -21.72 -44.57 4.54
N THR A 221 -22.69 -44.45 5.47
CA THR A 221 -23.33 -43.17 5.82
C THR A 221 -23.03 -42.90 7.28
N ASN A 222 -22.29 -41.84 7.54
CA ASN A 222 -21.86 -41.46 8.89
C ASN A 222 -22.50 -40.16 9.36
N SER A 223 -23.08 -40.18 10.54
CA SER A 223 -23.54 -39.04 11.33
C SER A 223 -23.03 -39.13 12.79
N GLY A 224 -22.20 -40.11 13.08
CA GLY A 224 -21.60 -40.37 14.39
C GLY A 224 -20.10 -40.28 14.32
N SER A 225 -19.41 -41.00 15.23
CA SER A 225 -17.95 -41.01 15.29
C SER A 225 -17.40 -42.33 14.69
N ILE A 226 -16.39 -42.19 13.84
CA ILE A 226 -15.55 -43.30 13.36
C ILE A 226 -14.10 -42.94 13.61
N GLY A 227 -13.37 -43.81 14.34
CA GLY A 227 -12.01 -43.46 14.67
C GLY A 227 -11.10 -44.61 15.06
N SER A 228 -9.82 -44.34 15.10
CA SER A 228 -8.80 -45.25 15.61
C SER A 228 -7.58 -44.46 16.09
N GLY A 229 -6.61 -45.22 16.67
CA GLY A 229 -5.26 -44.67 16.93
C GLY A 229 -4.40 -44.48 15.66
N GLY A 230 -4.90 -44.92 14.47
CA GLY A 230 -4.24 -44.83 13.18
C GLY A 230 -5.15 -44.29 12.09
N THR A 231 -5.98 -45.13 11.49
CA THR A 231 -6.82 -44.81 10.35
C THR A 231 -8.30 -44.90 10.69
N ALA A 232 -9.10 -43.87 10.44
CA ALA A 232 -10.53 -43.91 10.66
C ALA A 232 -11.17 -44.94 9.71
N ILE A 233 -10.88 -44.89 8.42
CA ILE A 233 -11.41 -45.79 7.41
C ILE A 233 -10.29 -46.14 6.42
N THR A 234 -10.11 -47.45 6.18
CA THR A 234 -9.20 -47.97 5.16
C THR A 234 -9.97 -48.74 4.11
N PHE A 235 -9.95 -48.28 2.86
CA PHE A 235 -10.34 -49.02 1.66
C PHE A 235 -9.08 -49.63 1.04
N ALA A 236 -8.61 -50.78 1.58
CA ALA A 236 -7.26 -51.28 1.30
C ALA A 236 -7.04 -51.62 -0.19
N SER A 237 -8.00 -52.30 -0.80
CA SER A 237 -7.97 -52.65 -2.21
C SER A 237 -9.37 -52.77 -2.84
N SER A 238 -10.41 -52.37 -2.12
CA SER A 238 -11.79 -52.44 -2.57
C SER A 238 -12.16 -51.27 -3.47
N LYS A 239 -13.06 -51.52 -4.42
CA LYS A 239 -13.47 -50.55 -5.46
C LYS A 239 -14.92 -50.13 -5.33
N ASN A 240 -15.18 -48.91 -5.76
CA ASN A 240 -16.54 -48.35 -5.82
C ASN A 240 -17.23 -48.26 -4.44
N ASN A 241 -16.44 -47.93 -3.41
CA ASN A 241 -16.99 -47.67 -2.09
C ASN A 241 -17.51 -46.22 -2.06
N THR A 242 -18.54 -46.01 -1.25
CA THR A 242 -19.11 -44.67 -1.04
C THR A 242 -19.00 -44.31 0.44
N LEU A 243 -18.45 -43.15 0.74
CA LEU A 243 -18.45 -42.54 2.06
C LEU A 243 -19.28 -41.26 2.02
N VAL A 244 -20.39 -41.26 2.75
CA VAL A 244 -21.25 -40.08 2.92
C VAL A 244 -21.07 -39.57 4.34
N LEU A 245 -20.58 -38.36 4.50
CA LEU A 245 -20.46 -37.66 5.76
C LEU A 245 -21.64 -36.70 5.90
N ASN A 246 -22.42 -36.84 6.97
CA ASN A 246 -23.57 -36.00 7.29
C ASN A 246 -23.30 -35.12 8.49
N THR A 247 -24.24 -34.25 8.80
CA THR A 247 -24.19 -33.43 10.04
C THR A 247 -24.00 -34.32 11.26
N GLY A 248 -23.02 -34.00 12.09
CA GLY A 248 -22.65 -34.77 13.27
C GLY A 248 -21.56 -35.82 13.02
N SER A 249 -21.11 -36.00 11.78
CA SER A 249 -19.95 -36.84 11.46
C SER A 249 -18.69 -36.32 12.17
N SER A 250 -17.90 -37.24 12.70
CA SER A 250 -16.58 -36.97 13.27
C SER A 250 -15.66 -38.13 12.97
N LEU A 251 -14.55 -37.86 12.33
CA LEU A 251 -13.52 -38.85 12.02
C LEU A 251 -12.31 -38.63 12.93
N THR A 252 -11.70 -39.70 13.43
CA THR A 252 -10.43 -39.62 14.16
C THR A 252 -9.41 -40.50 13.46
N GLY A 253 -8.44 -39.87 12.81
CA GLY A 253 -7.47 -40.54 11.92
C GLY A 253 -7.87 -40.40 10.44
N ASP A 254 -6.95 -40.77 9.57
CA ASP A 254 -7.12 -40.60 8.11
C ASP A 254 -8.17 -41.52 7.46
N VAL A 255 -8.72 -41.12 6.34
CA VAL A 255 -9.47 -41.95 5.42
C VAL A 255 -8.58 -42.31 4.23
N VAL A 256 -8.22 -43.55 4.11
CA VAL A 256 -7.21 -44.00 3.15
C VAL A 256 -7.83 -44.89 2.05
N SER A 257 -7.50 -44.56 0.81
CA SER A 257 -7.87 -45.35 -0.36
C SER A 257 -6.64 -46.03 -0.95
N GLY A 258 -6.62 -47.37 -0.93
CA GLY A 258 -5.48 -48.16 -1.46
C GLY A 258 -5.59 -48.47 -2.96
N ILE A 259 -6.56 -47.94 -3.68
CA ILE A 259 -6.76 -48.18 -5.10
C ILE A 259 -7.22 -46.94 -5.82
N SER A 260 -6.80 -46.86 -7.07
CA SER A 260 -6.96 -45.78 -7.99
C SER A 260 -8.32 -45.60 -8.65
N THR A 261 -9.33 -46.36 -8.35
CA THR A 261 -10.58 -46.26 -9.11
C THR A 261 -11.85 -46.53 -8.30
N GLY A 262 -12.73 -45.53 -8.26
CA GLY A 262 -14.12 -45.67 -7.92
C GLY A 262 -14.56 -45.38 -6.49
N ASN A 263 -13.64 -45.14 -5.54
CA ASN A 263 -14.04 -44.76 -4.20
C ASN A 263 -14.43 -43.26 -4.18
N THR A 264 -15.59 -42.94 -3.60
CA THR A 264 -16.17 -41.62 -3.64
C THR A 264 -16.46 -41.09 -2.24
N ILE A 265 -16.36 -39.79 -2.06
CA ILE A 265 -16.72 -39.08 -0.84
C ILE A 265 -17.85 -38.11 -1.15
N THR A 266 -18.90 -38.11 -0.34
CA THR A 266 -19.99 -37.12 -0.44
C THR A 266 -20.13 -36.40 0.91
N LEU A 267 -20.13 -35.11 0.88
CA LEU A 267 -20.37 -34.24 2.04
C LEU A 267 -21.83 -33.77 1.98
N ALA A 268 -22.60 -34.15 2.98
CA ALA A 268 -24.02 -33.84 3.07
C ALA A 268 -24.33 -33.13 4.41
N GLY A 269 -25.27 -32.20 4.40
CA GLY A 269 -25.56 -31.36 5.57
C GLY A 269 -24.44 -30.43 5.92
N THR A 270 -24.00 -30.40 7.16
CA THR A 270 -22.93 -29.49 7.67
C THR A 270 -21.89 -30.24 8.47
N GLY A 271 -20.63 -29.83 8.38
CA GLY A 271 -19.58 -30.42 9.21
C GLY A 271 -18.19 -29.77 9.02
N ASN A 272 -17.26 -30.27 9.80
CA ASN A 272 -15.84 -29.95 9.67
C ASN A 272 -15.02 -31.20 9.97
N GLU A 273 -13.97 -31.42 9.19
CA GLU A 273 -13.03 -32.54 9.38
C GLU A 273 -11.59 -32.07 9.19
N ASP A 274 -10.72 -32.58 10.05
CA ASP A 274 -9.28 -32.36 9.97
C ASP A 274 -8.52 -33.59 9.49
N SER A 275 -9.23 -34.70 9.26
CA SER A 275 -8.72 -35.96 8.71
C SER A 275 -8.21 -35.76 7.28
N ASN A 276 -7.14 -36.46 6.93
CA ASN A 276 -6.73 -36.56 5.53
C ASN A 276 -7.58 -37.56 4.79
N PHE A 277 -7.85 -37.30 3.51
CA PHE A 277 -8.51 -38.18 2.56
C PHE A 277 -7.52 -38.52 1.44
N VAL A 278 -6.66 -39.48 1.71
CA VAL A 278 -5.45 -39.68 0.92
C VAL A 278 -5.34 -41.10 0.32
N GLY A 279 -4.44 -41.21 -0.64
CA GLY A 279 -4.06 -42.52 -1.18
C GLY A 279 -3.16 -43.30 -0.23
N LEU A 280 -3.20 -44.62 -0.29
CA LEU A 280 -2.23 -45.50 0.41
C LEU A 280 -0.83 -45.37 -0.21
N SER A 281 -0.76 -45.09 -1.50
CA SER A 281 0.42 -44.82 -2.28
C SER A 281 0.20 -43.56 -3.15
N LYS A 282 1.27 -43.11 -3.78
CA LYS A 282 1.29 -41.91 -4.61
C LYS A 282 0.25 -41.89 -5.76
N ASP A 283 -0.09 -43.08 -6.30
CA ASP A 283 -0.97 -43.23 -7.43
C ASP A 283 -2.38 -43.70 -7.02
N ASP A 284 -2.64 -43.75 -5.72
CA ASP A 284 -3.92 -44.08 -5.12
C ASP A 284 -4.64 -42.81 -4.67
N GLY A 285 -5.95 -42.93 -4.39
CA GLY A 285 -6.77 -41.82 -3.93
C GLY A 285 -8.26 -42.08 -4.16
N PHE A 286 -9.02 -41.00 -4.18
CA PHE A 286 -10.47 -41.08 -4.40
C PHE A 286 -10.81 -40.74 -5.85
N ALA A 287 -11.86 -41.35 -6.37
CA ALA A 287 -12.34 -41.00 -7.72
C ALA A 287 -13.01 -39.62 -7.75
N SER A 288 -13.77 -39.31 -6.70
CA SER A 288 -14.40 -38.01 -6.56
C SER A 288 -14.63 -37.61 -5.10
N LEU A 289 -14.73 -36.30 -4.90
CA LEU A 289 -15.30 -35.67 -3.74
C LEU A 289 -16.44 -34.74 -4.18
N GLU A 290 -17.64 -34.96 -3.60
CA GLU A 290 -18.86 -34.25 -3.95
C GLU A 290 -19.39 -33.51 -2.72
N MET A 291 -19.58 -32.19 -2.82
CA MET A 291 -20.23 -31.37 -1.82
C MET A 291 -21.68 -31.14 -2.22
N ASP A 292 -22.59 -31.83 -1.53
CA ASP A 292 -24.05 -31.75 -1.73
C ASP A 292 -24.76 -31.13 -0.51
N GLY A 293 -23.97 -30.74 0.50
CA GLY A 293 -24.46 -30.20 1.76
C GLY A 293 -24.68 -28.69 1.77
N GLU A 294 -24.79 -28.14 2.99
CA GLU A 294 -24.97 -26.71 3.20
C GLU A 294 -23.62 -26.01 3.48
N SER A 295 -22.76 -26.63 4.32
CA SER A 295 -21.46 -26.04 4.66
C SER A 295 -20.50 -27.08 5.23
N TRP A 296 -19.35 -27.25 4.62
CA TRP A 296 -18.27 -28.11 5.09
C TRP A 296 -16.91 -27.42 5.07
N ALA A 297 -16.10 -27.73 6.10
CA ALA A 297 -14.70 -27.32 6.16
C ALA A 297 -13.80 -28.55 6.26
N LEU A 298 -12.88 -28.70 5.32
CA LEU A 298 -11.89 -29.78 5.30
C LEU A 298 -10.49 -29.16 5.44
N SER A 299 -9.79 -29.50 6.51
CA SER A 299 -8.45 -28.95 6.77
C SER A 299 -7.31 -29.95 6.54
N GLY A 300 -7.62 -31.22 6.29
CA GLY A 300 -6.68 -32.25 5.89
C GLY A 300 -6.33 -32.22 4.40
N ASN A 301 -5.32 -33.00 4.01
CA ASN A 301 -4.96 -33.20 2.61
C ASN A 301 -5.94 -34.11 1.89
N ILE A 302 -6.12 -33.90 0.60
CA ILE A 302 -7.09 -34.67 -0.21
C ILE A 302 -6.43 -35.07 -1.53
N ASP A 303 -6.45 -36.39 -1.83
CA ASP A 303 -5.95 -36.95 -3.07
C ASP A 303 -7.13 -37.40 -3.94
N ILE A 304 -7.41 -36.69 -5.02
CA ILE A 304 -8.42 -37.00 -6.02
C ILE A 304 -7.72 -37.37 -7.32
N ILE A 305 -7.91 -38.60 -7.77
CA ILE A 305 -7.24 -39.18 -8.93
C ILE A 305 -8.18 -39.40 -10.13
N GLY A 306 -9.49 -39.12 -9.95
CA GLY A 306 -10.46 -39.20 -11.03
C GLY A 306 -10.13 -38.22 -12.17
N SER A 307 -10.32 -38.67 -13.41
CA SER A 307 -10.24 -37.81 -14.59
C SER A 307 -11.61 -37.21 -14.91
N GLY A 308 -11.62 -35.97 -15.41
CA GLY A 308 -12.87 -35.23 -15.66
C GLY A 308 -13.23 -34.36 -14.46
N ASP A 309 -14.51 -34.06 -14.27
CA ASP A 309 -14.98 -33.34 -13.09
C ASP A 309 -14.98 -34.29 -11.89
N SER A 310 -14.09 -34.07 -10.93
CA SER A 310 -13.84 -35.04 -9.86
C SER A 310 -13.85 -34.38 -8.45
N LEU A 311 -13.68 -33.09 -8.35
CA LEU A 311 -14.03 -32.29 -7.17
C LEU A 311 -15.28 -31.48 -7.54
N LEU A 312 -16.44 -31.84 -6.99
CA LEU A 312 -17.72 -31.27 -7.36
C LEU A 312 -18.29 -30.49 -6.17
N VAL A 313 -18.46 -29.21 -6.31
CA VAL A 313 -19.17 -28.37 -5.33
C VAL A 313 -20.53 -28.07 -5.92
N ASN A 314 -21.51 -28.96 -5.65
CA ASN A 314 -22.83 -28.90 -6.24
C ASN A 314 -23.76 -27.93 -5.53
N SER A 315 -23.56 -27.76 -4.22
CA SER A 315 -24.35 -26.83 -3.39
C SER A 315 -23.57 -26.37 -2.16
N GLY A 316 -24.01 -25.28 -1.51
CA GLY A 316 -23.48 -24.78 -0.27
C GLY A 316 -22.04 -24.26 -0.34
N ASP A 317 -21.41 -24.21 0.82
CA ASP A 317 -20.07 -23.65 0.99
C ASP A 317 -19.06 -24.76 1.34
N LEU A 318 -18.03 -24.93 0.51
CA LEU A 318 -16.92 -25.83 0.79
C LEU A 318 -15.65 -25.01 1.08
N VAL A 319 -15.11 -25.15 2.27
CA VAL A 319 -13.82 -24.55 2.67
C VAL A 319 -12.75 -25.63 2.67
N LEU A 320 -11.70 -25.43 1.89
CA LEU A 320 -10.52 -26.30 1.83
C LEU A 320 -9.32 -25.54 2.36
N SER A 321 -8.68 -26.02 3.42
CA SER A 321 -7.49 -25.37 4.00
C SER A 321 -6.25 -26.27 4.06
N GLY A 322 -6.32 -27.46 3.43
CA GLY A 322 -5.21 -28.38 3.20
C GLY A 322 -4.71 -28.38 1.74
N ALA A 323 -3.81 -29.31 1.43
CA ALA A 323 -3.37 -29.56 0.06
C ALA A 323 -4.37 -30.46 -0.66
N VAL A 324 -4.90 -30.00 -1.79
CA VAL A 324 -5.80 -30.79 -2.63
C VAL A 324 -5.09 -31.14 -3.95
N ALA A 325 -4.66 -32.39 -4.04
CA ALA A 325 -4.13 -32.97 -5.25
C ALA A 325 -5.29 -33.51 -6.09
N ASN A 326 -5.75 -32.72 -7.07
CA ASN A 326 -6.81 -33.12 -7.99
C ASN A 326 -6.22 -33.38 -9.38
N ALA A 327 -6.29 -34.58 -9.87
CA ALA A 327 -5.83 -34.97 -11.20
C ALA A 327 -6.81 -34.54 -12.31
N GLY A 328 -8.07 -34.35 -11.96
CA GLY A 328 -9.14 -33.93 -12.85
C GLY A 328 -9.46 -32.46 -12.77
N ASN A 329 -10.72 -32.13 -12.95
CA ASN A 329 -11.24 -30.77 -12.89
C ASN A 329 -12.05 -30.55 -11.60
N THR A 330 -11.96 -29.38 -11.04
CA THR A 330 -12.84 -28.89 -9.99
C THR A 330 -14.01 -28.15 -10.63
N LEU A 331 -15.24 -28.53 -10.33
CA LEU A 331 -16.45 -27.86 -10.79
C LEU A 331 -17.17 -27.21 -9.60
N VAL A 332 -17.28 -25.89 -9.60
CA VAL A 332 -18.16 -25.17 -8.69
C VAL A 332 -19.44 -24.82 -9.42
N ALA A 333 -20.55 -25.42 -8.96
CA ALA A 333 -21.85 -25.21 -9.57
C ALA A 333 -22.40 -23.80 -9.28
N LYS A 334 -23.40 -23.39 -10.03
CA LYS A 334 -24.09 -22.13 -9.79
C LYS A 334 -24.70 -22.11 -8.37
N ASP A 335 -24.57 -20.98 -7.70
CA ASP A 335 -25.06 -20.74 -6.34
C ASP A 335 -24.29 -21.54 -5.25
N ALA A 336 -23.19 -22.24 -5.61
CA ALA A 336 -22.27 -22.89 -4.69
C ALA A 336 -20.99 -22.05 -4.51
N SER A 337 -20.27 -22.33 -3.42
CA SER A 337 -19.05 -21.59 -3.07
C SER A 337 -17.91 -22.54 -2.74
N LEU A 338 -16.73 -22.27 -3.28
CA LEU A 338 -15.47 -22.91 -2.93
C LEU A 338 -14.50 -21.90 -2.36
N GLN A 339 -14.14 -22.06 -1.10
CA GLN A 339 -13.11 -21.25 -0.46
C GLN A 339 -11.80 -22.02 -0.34
N LEU A 340 -10.70 -21.41 -0.77
CA LEU A 340 -9.33 -21.90 -0.64
C LEU A 340 -8.60 -21.14 0.46
N GLY A 341 -8.24 -21.86 1.52
CA GLY A 341 -7.71 -21.31 2.77
C GLY A 341 -8.80 -20.92 3.76
N ASP A 342 -8.42 -20.70 5.01
CA ASP A 342 -9.32 -20.30 6.10
C ASP A 342 -8.89 -18.99 6.78
N GLY A 343 -8.00 -18.24 6.13
CA GLY A 343 -7.38 -17.02 6.67
C GLY A 343 -6.18 -17.28 7.59
N THR A 344 -6.02 -18.53 8.08
CA THR A 344 -4.87 -18.94 8.92
C THR A 344 -4.01 -19.98 8.23
N LYS A 345 -4.62 -20.88 7.47
CA LYS A 345 -3.95 -21.91 6.67
C LYS A 345 -4.07 -21.59 5.18
N THR A 346 -3.03 -21.98 4.44
CA THR A 346 -2.98 -21.83 3.00
C THR A 346 -3.38 -23.14 2.33
N ALA A 347 -4.39 -23.11 1.47
CA ALA A 347 -4.79 -24.23 0.65
C ALA A 347 -4.03 -24.23 -0.69
N THR A 348 -3.77 -25.40 -1.21
CA THR A 348 -3.34 -25.60 -2.60
C THR A 348 -4.35 -26.47 -3.34
N LEU A 349 -4.62 -26.13 -4.60
CA LEU A 349 -5.49 -26.90 -5.47
C LEU A 349 -4.78 -27.12 -6.80
N SER A 350 -4.62 -28.39 -7.18
CA SER A 350 -4.14 -28.75 -8.52
C SER A 350 -5.30 -29.18 -9.43
N GLY A 351 -5.01 -29.37 -10.73
CA GLY A 351 -6.01 -29.70 -11.73
C GLY A 351 -6.72 -28.47 -12.31
N GLY A 352 -7.73 -28.67 -13.13
CA GLY A 352 -8.55 -27.62 -13.70
C GLY A 352 -9.53 -27.02 -12.68
N LEU A 353 -10.02 -25.78 -12.97
CA LEU A 353 -11.07 -25.14 -12.15
C LEU A 353 -12.11 -24.49 -13.06
N THR A 354 -13.31 -25.05 -13.05
CA THR A 354 -14.49 -24.48 -13.71
C THR A 354 -15.41 -23.90 -12.64
N ASN A 355 -15.46 -22.58 -12.58
CA ASN A 355 -16.27 -21.85 -11.61
C ASN A 355 -17.53 -21.29 -12.26
N ASN A 356 -18.70 -21.78 -11.87
CA ASN A 356 -19.99 -21.21 -12.25
C ASN A 356 -20.72 -20.60 -11.03
N GLY A 357 -20.16 -20.73 -9.82
CA GLY A 357 -20.61 -20.18 -8.58
C GLY A 357 -19.69 -19.07 -8.06
N THR A 358 -19.11 -19.28 -6.88
CA THR A 358 -18.12 -18.34 -6.31
C THR A 358 -16.87 -19.10 -5.86
N VAL A 359 -15.69 -18.58 -6.23
CA VAL A 359 -14.41 -19.03 -5.70
C VAL A 359 -13.81 -17.93 -4.83
N ILE A 360 -13.48 -18.28 -3.59
CA ILE A 360 -12.96 -17.35 -2.59
C ILE A 360 -11.52 -17.76 -2.23
N PHE A 361 -10.57 -16.86 -2.41
CA PHE A 361 -9.21 -16.99 -1.88
C PHE A 361 -9.13 -16.31 -0.52
N ASN A 362 -8.88 -17.13 0.52
CA ASN A 362 -8.70 -16.66 1.90
C ASN A 362 -7.48 -17.36 2.53
N GLN A 363 -6.31 -17.07 1.97
CA GLN A 363 -5.07 -17.77 2.27
C GLN A 363 -4.40 -17.27 3.55
N GLY A 364 -3.80 -18.16 4.32
CA GLY A 364 -3.05 -17.80 5.53
C GLY A 364 -1.68 -17.18 5.26
N SER A 365 -1.20 -17.25 4.02
CA SER A 365 0.07 -16.68 3.57
C SER A 365 0.02 -16.34 2.08
N SER A 366 0.97 -15.55 1.59
CA SER A 366 1.08 -15.25 0.18
C SER A 366 1.19 -16.53 -0.66
N SER A 367 0.46 -16.57 -1.76
CA SER A 367 0.32 -17.78 -2.58
C SER A 367 0.25 -17.48 -4.07
N THR A 368 0.58 -18.49 -4.87
CA THR A 368 0.44 -18.46 -6.33
C THR A 368 -0.57 -19.49 -6.77
N PHE A 369 -1.59 -19.07 -7.52
CA PHE A 369 -2.56 -19.95 -8.17
C PHE A 369 -2.23 -20.05 -9.67
N ALA A 370 -1.67 -21.21 -10.05
CA ALA A 370 -1.16 -21.42 -11.41
C ALA A 370 -2.22 -22.00 -12.35
N THR A 371 -3.28 -22.56 -11.81
CA THR A 371 -4.37 -23.11 -12.60
C THR A 371 -5.26 -21.99 -13.13
N GLY A 372 -5.58 -22.03 -14.42
CA GLY A 372 -6.56 -21.12 -15.01
C GLY A 372 -7.97 -21.38 -14.49
N ILE A 373 -8.69 -20.33 -14.16
CA ILE A 373 -10.09 -20.37 -13.74
C ILE A 373 -10.96 -20.12 -14.98
N THR A 374 -11.92 -21.02 -15.23
CA THR A 374 -12.89 -20.92 -16.34
C THR A 374 -14.32 -20.84 -15.79
N GLY A 375 -15.31 -20.60 -16.64
CA GLY A 375 -16.72 -20.60 -16.27
C GLY A 375 -17.33 -19.21 -16.16
N SER A 376 -18.49 -19.12 -15.51
CA SER A 376 -19.31 -17.90 -15.45
C SER A 376 -19.43 -17.31 -14.05
N GLY A 377 -18.80 -17.92 -13.06
CA GLY A 377 -18.90 -17.54 -11.66
C GLY A 377 -17.96 -16.41 -11.25
N ASN A 378 -18.12 -15.95 -10.03
CA ASN A 378 -17.35 -14.85 -9.45
C ASN A 378 -16.09 -15.35 -8.74
N VAL A 379 -15.11 -14.46 -8.60
CA VAL A 379 -13.91 -14.72 -7.82
C VAL A 379 -13.76 -13.63 -6.77
N GLU A 380 -13.44 -14.02 -5.54
CA GLU A 380 -13.22 -13.10 -4.42
C GLU A 380 -11.86 -13.36 -3.77
N LYS A 381 -11.19 -12.31 -3.32
CA LYS A 381 -10.00 -12.41 -2.49
C LYS A 381 -10.22 -11.69 -1.17
N ALA A 382 -10.21 -12.45 -0.08
CA ALA A 382 -10.62 -11.97 1.23
C ALA A 382 -9.45 -11.62 2.17
N ASP A 383 -8.34 -12.35 2.09
CA ASP A 383 -7.19 -12.22 2.99
C ASP A 383 -6.30 -10.99 2.72
N SER A 384 -5.42 -10.66 3.65
CA SER A 384 -4.49 -9.53 3.53
C SER A 384 -3.14 -9.87 2.87
N ASN A 385 -2.95 -11.13 2.45
CA ASN A 385 -1.70 -11.59 1.84
C ASN A 385 -1.68 -11.27 0.32
N THR A 386 -0.60 -11.66 -0.35
CA THR A 386 -0.49 -11.53 -1.80
C THR A 386 -0.97 -12.81 -2.48
N LEU A 387 -1.92 -12.66 -3.41
CA LEU A 387 -2.34 -13.71 -4.34
C LEU A 387 -1.79 -13.41 -5.74
N THR A 388 -1.00 -14.33 -6.29
CA THR A 388 -0.55 -14.25 -7.68
C THR A 388 -1.34 -15.22 -8.55
N LEU A 389 -2.08 -14.72 -9.52
CA LEU A 389 -2.74 -15.51 -10.56
C LEU A 389 -1.79 -15.63 -11.75
N SER A 390 -1.26 -16.83 -11.99
CA SER A 390 -0.31 -17.10 -13.08
C SER A 390 -0.85 -17.95 -14.21
N GLY A 391 -2.12 -18.38 -14.12
CA GLY A 391 -2.83 -19.11 -15.17
C GLY A 391 -3.66 -18.21 -16.09
N ASN A 392 -4.27 -18.82 -17.11
CA ASN A 392 -5.25 -18.16 -17.98
C ASN A 392 -6.63 -18.19 -17.32
N ASN A 393 -7.04 -17.09 -16.74
CA ASN A 393 -8.31 -16.97 -16.03
C ASN A 393 -9.36 -16.38 -16.98
N SER A 394 -10.13 -17.25 -17.62
CA SER A 394 -11.12 -16.89 -18.67
C SER A 394 -12.56 -16.93 -18.17
N TYR A 395 -12.79 -16.88 -16.87
CA TYR A 395 -14.13 -16.76 -16.32
C TYR A 395 -14.77 -15.42 -16.68
N THR A 396 -16.11 -15.41 -16.76
CA THR A 396 -16.87 -14.23 -17.21
C THR A 396 -17.62 -13.51 -16.08
N GLY A 397 -17.50 -13.97 -14.84
CA GLY A 397 -18.06 -13.31 -13.66
C GLY A 397 -17.17 -12.18 -13.16
N ASN A 398 -17.63 -11.49 -12.12
CA ASN A 398 -16.91 -10.39 -11.49
C ASN A 398 -15.82 -10.90 -10.55
N THR A 399 -14.83 -10.03 -10.32
CA THR A 399 -13.80 -10.24 -9.31
C THR A 399 -13.95 -9.18 -8.23
N VAL A 400 -13.92 -9.57 -6.96
CA VAL A 400 -13.95 -8.63 -5.83
C VAL A 400 -12.71 -8.85 -4.98
N LEU A 401 -11.94 -7.81 -4.82
CA LEU A 401 -10.72 -7.78 -4.02
C LEU A 401 -10.99 -7.00 -2.74
N HIS A 402 -11.19 -7.72 -1.63
CA HIS A 402 -11.55 -7.11 -0.35
C HIS A 402 -10.33 -6.56 0.39
N ASN A 403 -9.18 -7.25 0.28
CA ASN A 403 -7.98 -6.86 1.03
C ASN A 403 -6.70 -7.46 0.41
N GLY A 404 -5.52 -6.95 0.83
CA GLY A 404 -4.22 -7.44 0.41
C GLY A 404 -3.92 -7.17 -1.07
N THR A 405 -2.96 -7.88 -1.62
CA THR A 405 -2.51 -7.64 -3.00
C THR A 405 -2.89 -8.78 -3.92
N THR A 406 -3.44 -8.46 -5.09
CA THR A 406 -3.66 -9.41 -6.19
C THR A 406 -2.79 -9.04 -7.38
N LEU A 407 -2.04 -10.01 -7.88
CA LEU A 407 -1.11 -9.86 -8.98
C LEU A 407 -1.51 -10.76 -10.16
N ILE A 408 -1.54 -10.21 -11.36
CA ILE A 408 -1.65 -11.00 -12.60
C ILE A 408 -0.24 -11.13 -13.19
N ALA A 409 0.29 -12.35 -13.18
CA ALA A 409 1.66 -12.59 -13.61
C ALA A 409 1.86 -12.36 -15.13
N SER A 410 3.09 -12.11 -15.53
CA SER A 410 3.44 -12.01 -16.94
C SER A 410 3.04 -13.28 -17.71
N GLY A 411 2.37 -13.09 -18.85
CA GLY A 411 1.83 -14.17 -19.66
C GLY A 411 0.51 -14.79 -19.17
N ALA A 412 0.03 -14.37 -17.99
CA ALA A 412 -1.30 -14.74 -17.51
C ALA A 412 -2.38 -13.80 -18.07
N THR A 413 -3.62 -14.27 -18.07
CA THR A 413 -4.79 -13.47 -18.44
C THR A 413 -5.81 -13.41 -17.33
N LEU A 414 -6.57 -12.32 -17.24
CA LEU A 414 -7.74 -12.17 -16.38
C LEU A 414 -8.92 -11.70 -17.22
N GLY A 415 -9.99 -12.49 -17.24
CA GLY A 415 -11.22 -12.20 -17.97
C GLY A 415 -11.14 -12.53 -19.47
N VAL A 416 -12.23 -12.25 -20.16
CA VAL A 416 -12.41 -12.48 -21.59
C VAL A 416 -12.56 -11.16 -22.31
N LYS A 417 -11.80 -10.96 -23.37
CA LYS A 417 -11.83 -9.72 -24.18
C LYS A 417 -13.25 -9.40 -24.65
N GLY A 418 -13.68 -8.17 -24.37
CA GLY A 418 -15.04 -7.71 -24.67
C GLY A 418 -16.09 -8.14 -23.65
N SER A 419 -15.70 -8.71 -22.52
CA SER A 419 -16.58 -8.96 -21.37
C SER A 419 -16.94 -7.64 -20.67
N ASN A 420 -18.14 -7.60 -20.08
CA ASN A 420 -18.54 -6.50 -19.20
C ASN A 420 -18.26 -6.81 -17.71
N ALA A 421 -17.53 -7.88 -17.43
CA ALA A 421 -17.17 -8.23 -16.06
C ALA A 421 -16.24 -7.18 -15.46
N THR A 422 -16.37 -6.96 -14.17
CA THR A 422 -15.64 -5.92 -13.44
C THR A 422 -14.74 -6.53 -12.36
N VAL A 423 -13.54 -5.98 -12.22
CA VAL A 423 -12.70 -6.16 -11.05
C VAL A 423 -12.95 -4.98 -10.11
N THR A 424 -13.53 -5.24 -8.95
CA THR A 424 -13.74 -4.25 -7.91
C THR A 424 -12.60 -4.30 -6.91
N VAL A 425 -11.89 -3.19 -6.74
CA VAL A 425 -10.77 -3.06 -5.80
C VAL A 425 -11.24 -2.25 -4.60
N GLU A 426 -11.47 -2.93 -3.48
CA GLU A 426 -12.01 -2.31 -2.27
C GLU A 426 -10.93 -1.63 -1.42
N ASN A 427 -11.38 -0.94 -0.37
CA ASN A 427 -10.49 -0.29 0.59
C ASN A 427 -9.49 -1.27 1.23
N GLY A 428 -8.20 -0.96 1.11
CA GLY A 428 -7.11 -1.81 1.60
C GLY A 428 -6.66 -2.90 0.63
N ALA A 429 -7.33 -3.04 -0.52
CA ALA A 429 -6.92 -3.94 -1.58
C ALA A 429 -6.02 -3.22 -2.61
N ALA A 430 -5.06 -3.96 -3.15
CA ALA A 430 -4.22 -3.54 -4.26
C ALA A 430 -4.29 -4.55 -5.40
N PHE A 431 -4.38 -4.07 -6.63
CA PHE A 431 -4.40 -4.88 -7.84
C PHE A 431 -3.31 -4.42 -8.79
N ALA A 432 -2.48 -5.34 -9.27
CA ALA A 432 -1.46 -5.02 -10.26
C ALA A 432 -1.34 -6.13 -11.33
N THR A 433 -0.90 -5.76 -12.51
CA THR A 433 -0.78 -6.68 -13.63
C THR A 433 0.52 -6.50 -14.39
N ALA A 434 1.16 -7.62 -14.74
CA ALA A 434 2.16 -7.73 -15.79
C ALA A 434 1.64 -8.65 -16.92
N GLY A 435 0.41 -9.12 -16.80
CA GLY A 435 -0.31 -9.93 -17.77
C GLY A 435 -1.38 -9.13 -18.49
N GLU A 436 -2.34 -9.83 -19.10
CA GLU A 436 -3.45 -9.22 -19.83
C GLU A 436 -4.71 -9.21 -18.96
N VAL A 437 -5.28 -8.02 -18.71
CA VAL A 437 -6.55 -7.84 -17.98
C VAL A 437 -7.63 -7.41 -18.96
N ASN A 438 -8.69 -8.20 -19.10
CA ASN A 438 -9.77 -7.99 -20.07
C ASN A 438 -11.10 -7.57 -19.41
N ASN A 439 -11.03 -7.10 -18.18
CA ASN A 439 -12.17 -6.65 -17.40
C ASN A 439 -12.20 -5.12 -17.28
N ASN A 440 -13.37 -4.56 -17.03
CA ASN A 440 -13.45 -3.23 -16.45
C ASN A 440 -12.88 -3.25 -15.03
N ILE A 441 -12.36 -2.12 -14.58
CA ILE A 441 -11.83 -1.99 -13.21
C ILE A 441 -12.58 -0.86 -12.51
N ASP A 442 -13.06 -1.14 -11.30
CA ASP A 442 -13.69 -0.18 -10.42
C ASP A 442 -12.85 -0.10 -9.13
N ILE A 443 -12.12 1.00 -8.96
CA ILE A 443 -11.29 1.26 -7.80
C ILE A 443 -12.12 2.07 -6.82
N LEU A 444 -12.50 1.46 -5.71
CA LEU A 444 -13.23 2.14 -4.65
C LEU A 444 -12.29 2.98 -3.79
N THR A 445 -12.86 3.90 -3.02
CA THR A 445 -12.08 4.74 -2.10
C THR A 445 -11.19 3.90 -1.18
N GLY A 446 -9.89 4.17 -1.20
CA GLY A 446 -8.88 3.41 -0.46
C GLY A 446 -8.37 2.14 -1.16
N GLY A 447 -8.93 1.79 -2.32
CA GLY A 447 -8.40 0.77 -3.23
C GLY A 447 -7.26 1.32 -4.09
N THR A 448 -6.41 0.42 -4.59
CA THR A 448 -5.27 0.79 -5.45
C THR A 448 -5.21 -0.11 -6.69
N LEU A 449 -5.22 0.48 -7.87
CA LEU A 449 -4.78 -0.14 -9.10
C LEU A 449 -3.35 0.31 -9.37
N ALA A 450 -2.44 -0.60 -9.62
CA ALA A 450 -1.04 -0.27 -9.72
C ALA A 450 -0.37 -0.87 -10.95
N ALA A 451 0.64 -0.18 -11.46
CA ALA A 451 1.64 -0.79 -12.31
C ALA A 451 2.37 -1.90 -11.55
N TRP A 452 2.75 -2.97 -12.24
CA TRP A 452 3.45 -4.10 -11.63
C TRP A 452 4.70 -3.67 -10.87
N ASN A 453 5.52 -2.84 -11.52
CA ASN A 453 6.77 -2.35 -10.94
C ASN A 453 6.55 -1.48 -9.69
N ALA A 454 5.44 -0.76 -9.62
CA ALA A 454 5.13 0.09 -8.48
C ALA A 454 4.87 -0.71 -7.18
N ILE A 455 4.43 -1.97 -7.31
CA ILE A 455 4.20 -2.87 -6.16
C ILE A 455 5.37 -3.82 -5.91
N GLN A 456 5.93 -4.42 -6.98
CA GLN A 456 6.96 -5.45 -6.85
C GLN A 456 8.39 -4.89 -6.74
N GLY A 457 8.56 -3.61 -7.02
CA GLY A 457 9.89 -3.00 -7.08
C GLY A 457 10.71 -3.47 -8.28
N ASN A 458 11.77 -2.73 -8.56
CA ASN A 458 12.62 -2.92 -9.75
C ASN A 458 13.62 -4.08 -9.68
N THR A 459 13.39 -5.06 -8.83
CA THR A 459 14.37 -6.14 -8.57
C THR A 459 14.46 -7.19 -9.67
N THR A 460 13.58 -7.17 -10.65
CA THR A 460 13.64 -8.05 -11.82
C THR A 460 13.27 -7.28 -13.08
N LEU A 461 14.25 -6.84 -13.80
CA LEU A 461 14.22 -6.21 -15.13
C LEU A 461 13.55 -7.05 -16.25
N SER A 462 12.69 -8.00 -15.94
CA SER A 462 12.04 -8.87 -16.91
C SER A 462 10.63 -8.45 -17.30
N VAL A 463 10.10 -7.40 -16.70
CA VAL A 463 8.80 -6.85 -17.09
C VAL A 463 9.05 -5.59 -17.92
N SER A 464 8.38 -5.51 -19.04
CA SER A 464 8.58 -4.45 -20.04
C SER A 464 8.27 -3.02 -19.57
N GLY A 465 7.82 -2.84 -18.34
CA GLY A 465 7.33 -1.55 -17.83
C GLY A 465 6.04 -1.09 -18.50
N ILE A 466 5.37 -1.97 -19.25
CA ILE A 466 4.10 -1.72 -19.92
C ILE A 466 3.05 -2.63 -19.28
N ASP A 467 2.07 -2.04 -18.64
CA ASP A 467 0.94 -2.71 -18.02
C ASP A 467 -0.35 -2.36 -18.77
N THR A 468 -1.20 -3.34 -19.05
CA THR A 468 -2.36 -3.12 -19.92
C THR A 468 -3.66 -3.62 -19.31
N VAL A 469 -4.67 -2.77 -19.36
CA VAL A 469 -6.07 -3.09 -19.06
C VAL A 469 -6.91 -2.90 -20.32
N ASN A 470 -7.55 -3.98 -20.79
CA ASN A 470 -8.45 -3.98 -21.94
C ASN A 470 -9.91 -3.76 -21.51
N GLY A 471 -10.18 -2.67 -20.85
CA GLY A 471 -11.51 -2.32 -20.30
C GLY A 471 -11.51 -0.89 -19.79
N ASN A 472 -12.66 -0.42 -19.34
CA ASN A 472 -12.79 0.88 -18.74
C ASN A 472 -12.27 0.86 -17.30
N VAL A 473 -11.71 1.97 -16.84
CA VAL A 473 -11.25 2.16 -15.46
C VAL A 473 -12.03 3.29 -14.80
N THR A 474 -12.74 2.97 -13.74
CA THR A 474 -13.35 3.97 -12.84
C THR A 474 -12.47 4.08 -11.60
N ASN A 475 -11.90 5.25 -11.38
CA ASN A 475 -10.99 5.49 -10.26
C ASN A 475 -11.67 6.32 -9.17
N GLY A 476 -12.01 5.70 -8.06
CA GLY A 476 -12.45 6.34 -6.81
C GLY A 476 -11.38 6.26 -5.70
N GLY A 477 -10.23 5.64 -5.98
CA GLY A 477 -9.11 5.44 -5.08
C GLY A 477 -7.80 5.95 -5.67
N THR A 478 -6.82 5.05 -5.86
CA THR A 478 -5.48 5.39 -6.36
C THR A 478 -5.13 4.57 -7.60
N LEU A 479 -4.74 5.24 -8.68
CA LEU A 479 -4.01 4.65 -9.79
C LEU A 479 -2.52 4.95 -9.59
N LEU A 480 -1.73 3.91 -9.29
CA LEU A 480 -0.34 4.00 -8.90
C LEU A 480 0.59 3.52 -10.02
N LEU A 481 1.22 4.43 -10.74
CA LEU A 481 2.17 4.11 -11.81
C LEU A 481 3.59 3.98 -11.27
N GLY A 482 3.97 4.83 -10.31
CA GLY A 482 5.28 4.84 -9.69
C GLY A 482 5.22 4.95 -8.17
N ALA A 483 6.15 4.34 -7.47
CA ALA A 483 6.33 4.42 -6.03
C ALA A 483 7.73 4.96 -5.69
N ALA A 484 7.91 5.48 -4.49
CA ALA A 484 9.13 6.20 -4.05
C ALA A 484 10.46 5.44 -4.24
N ASN A 485 10.42 4.12 -4.41
CA ASN A 485 11.62 3.28 -4.57
C ASN A 485 11.81 2.78 -6.01
N ASN A 486 10.99 3.23 -6.96
CA ASN A 486 10.97 2.69 -8.30
C ASN A 486 11.62 3.63 -9.31
N SER A 487 12.16 3.08 -10.39
CA SER A 487 12.58 3.85 -11.55
C SER A 487 11.38 4.50 -12.21
N VAL A 488 11.63 5.53 -12.97
CA VAL A 488 10.68 6.16 -13.90
C VAL A 488 10.58 5.36 -15.20
N GLY A 489 9.50 5.55 -15.94
CA GLY A 489 9.29 4.99 -17.28
C GLY A 489 8.31 3.84 -17.32
N ASN A 490 7.46 3.67 -16.29
CA ASN A 490 6.32 2.78 -16.36
C ASN A 490 5.27 3.36 -17.31
N ASN A 491 4.72 2.53 -18.20
CA ASN A 491 3.62 2.93 -19.07
C ASN A 491 2.39 2.08 -18.72
N PHE A 492 1.34 2.73 -18.21
CA PHE A 492 0.07 2.09 -17.92
C PHE A 492 -0.95 2.40 -19.02
N ILE A 493 -1.42 1.38 -19.70
CA ILE A 493 -2.32 1.51 -20.84
C ILE A 493 -3.74 1.07 -20.46
N ILE A 494 -4.68 1.96 -20.63
CA ILE A 494 -6.12 1.69 -20.51
C ILE A 494 -6.69 1.66 -21.94
N ASN A 495 -6.97 0.44 -22.44
CA ASN A 495 -7.66 0.26 -23.71
C ASN A 495 -9.18 0.37 -23.51
N GLY A 496 -9.62 1.53 -23.13
CA GLY A 496 -10.99 1.89 -22.79
C GLY A 496 -11.05 3.32 -22.27
N ASP A 497 -12.15 3.67 -21.61
CA ASP A 497 -12.35 4.97 -21.01
C ASP A 497 -11.81 5.00 -19.57
N TYR A 498 -11.35 6.20 -19.16
CA TYR A 498 -11.00 6.50 -17.78
C TYR A 498 -12.01 7.46 -17.17
N THR A 499 -12.48 7.16 -15.97
CA THR A 499 -13.37 8.05 -15.21
C THR A 499 -12.83 8.25 -13.80
N GLY A 500 -12.37 9.46 -13.50
CA GLY A 500 -11.96 9.85 -12.15
C GLY A 500 -13.13 10.31 -11.30
N SER A 501 -13.21 9.88 -10.06
CA SER A 501 -14.16 10.37 -9.05
C SER A 501 -13.51 11.43 -8.17
N SER A 502 -14.33 12.23 -7.49
CA SER A 502 -13.80 13.22 -6.54
C SER A 502 -12.95 12.56 -5.45
N GLY A 503 -11.71 13.02 -5.29
CA GLY A 503 -10.73 12.48 -4.34
C GLY A 503 -9.89 11.32 -4.89
N SER A 504 -10.09 10.91 -6.13
CA SER A 504 -9.22 9.94 -6.77
C SER A 504 -7.82 10.50 -7.05
N GLN A 505 -6.84 9.62 -7.03
CA GLN A 505 -5.44 9.97 -7.22
C GLN A 505 -4.81 9.21 -8.38
N ILE A 506 -3.90 9.86 -9.08
CA ILE A 506 -2.95 9.26 -10.02
C ILE A 506 -1.57 9.56 -9.47
N VAL A 507 -0.77 8.54 -9.18
CA VAL A 507 0.56 8.68 -8.57
C VAL A 507 1.61 8.23 -9.57
N MET A 508 2.56 9.09 -9.88
CA MET A 508 3.55 8.90 -10.93
C MET A 508 4.94 9.32 -10.46
N ASN A 509 5.95 8.75 -11.07
CA ASN A 509 7.35 9.18 -10.94
C ASN A 509 7.78 9.88 -12.23
N SER A 510 8.59 10.92 -12.09
CA SER A 510 9.18 11.64 -13.20
C SER A 510 10.62 12.05 -12.86
N SER A 511 11.51 12.02 -13.80
CA SER A 511 12.81 12.65 -13.70
C SER A 511 12.68 14.04 -14.32
N LEU A 512 12.24 15.03 -13.51
CA LEU A 512 11.90 16.35 -14.01
C LEU A 512 13.08 17.03 -14.74
N GLY A 513 12.87 17.46 -15.96
CA GLY A 513 13.88 18.03 -16.86
C GLY A 513 13.25 18.63 -18.10
N GLU A 514 13.96 18.57 -19.23
CA GLU A 514 13.46 18.98 -20.54
C GLU A 514 12.31 18.07 -21.02
N ASP A 515 11.63 18.43 -22.12
CA ASP A 515 10.45 17.74 -22.70
C ASP A 515 10.59 16.21 -22.82
N ASN A 516 11.78 15.71 -23.10
CA ASN A 516 12.04 14.28 -23.30
C ASN A 516 12.59 13.55 -22.05
N ALA A 517 12.59 14.20 -20.90
CA ALA A 517 13.05 13.58 -19.66
C ALA A 517 12.19 12.35 -19.30
N PRO A 518 12.78 11.30 -18.73
CA PRO A 518 12.04 10.09 -18.39
C PRO A 518 10.90 10.37 -17.41
N THR A 519 9.72 9.84 -17.70
CA THR A 519 8.54 9.96 -16.84
C THR A 519 7.69 8.69 -16.90
N ASP A 520 6.92 8.42 -15.85
CA ASP A 520 5.83 7.45 -15.95
C ASP A 520 4.73 8.04 -16.83
N HIS A 521 4.03 7.17 -17.55
CA HIS A 521 3.05 7.59 -18.54
C HIS A 521 1.74 6.80 -18.42
N LEU A 522 0.61 7.51 -18.46
CA LEU A 522 -0.72 6.93 -18.55
C LEU A 522 -1.28 7.10 -19.95
N THR A 523 -1.50 6.00 -20.65
CA THR A 523 -2.13 6.00 -21.96
C THR A 523 -3.59 5.59 -21.86
N ILE A 524 -4.52 6.45 -22.25
CA ILE A 524 -5.95 6.19 -22.32
C ILE A 524 -6.33 6.17 -23.80
N THR A 525 -6.67 5.00 -24.34
CA THR A 525 -7.03 4.91 -25.78
C THR A 525 -8.46 5.37 -26.07
N GLY A 526 -9.32 5.32 -25.09
CA GLY A 526 -10.68 5.87 -25.09
C GLY A 526 -10.73 7.33 -24.63
N SER A 527 -11.80 7.71 -24.00
CA SER A 527 -12.04 9.05 -23.46
C SER A 527 -11.73 9.13 -21.98
N SER A 528 -11.45 10.35 -21.50
CA SER A 528 -11.26 10.62 -20.07
C SER A 528 -12.34 11.53 -19.53
N PHE A 529 -12.87 11.22 -18.33
CA PHE A 529 -13.97 11.92 -17.67
C PHE A 529 -13.70 12.13 -16.19
N GLY A 530 -14.49 13.06 -15.59
CA GLY A 530 -14.50 13.31 -14.16
C GLY A 530 -13.28 14.12 -13.69
N GLN A 531 -12.75 13.79 -12.50
CA GLN A 531 -11.64 14.56 -11.92
C GLN A 531 -10.71 13.66 -11.13
N SER A 532 -9.40 13.94 -11.18
CA SER A 532 -8.38 13.23 -10.40
C SER A 532 -7.26 14.16 -10.00
N GLN A 533 -6.71 13.94 -8.82
CA GLN A 533 -5.50 14.61 -8.38
C GLN A 533 -4.28 13.83 -8.86
N VAL A 534 -3.35 14.51 -9.50
CA VAL A 534 -2.10 13.94 -9.96
C VAL A 534 -1.00 14.27 -8.95
N ASN A 535 -0.33 13.22 -8.47
CA ASN A 535 0.80 13.33 -7.57
C ASN A 535 2.04 12.86 -8.33
N VAL A 536 3.00 13.74 -8.55
CA VAL A 536 4.25 13.41 -9.24
C VAL A 536 5.42 13.55 -8.29
N SER A 537 6.27 12.51 -8.24
CA SER A 537 7.51 12.52 -7.44
C SER A 537 8.70 12.69 -8.37
N ASN A 538 9.57 13.66 -8.06
CA ASN A 538 10.84 13.83 -8.77
C ASN A 538 11.83 12.71 -8.39
N MET A 539 12.24 11.92 -9.34
CA MET A 539 13.17 10.80 -9.18
C MET A 539 14.57 11.15 -9.71
N GLY A 540 15.16 12.20 -9.15
CA GLY A 540 16.53 12.62 -9.45
C GLY A 540 16.67 13.52 -10.67
N GLY A 541 15.56 14.08 -11.18
CA GLY A 541 15.58 15.11 -12.19
C GLY A 541 16.17 16.42 -11.65
N GLN A 542 17.04 17.05 -12.43
CA GLN A 542 17.76 18.26 -12.03
C GLN A 542 16.92 19.54 -12.25
N GLY A 543 15.83 19.43 -13.00
CA GLY A 543 15.04 20.56 -13.45
C GLY A 543 15.63 21.21 -14.70
N ALA A 544 14.77 21.59 -15.62
CA ALA A 544 15.14 22.34 -16.83
C ALA A 544 13.92 23.07 -17.36
N GLN A 545 14.14 24.03 -18.26
CA GLN A 545 13.06 24.66 -18.99
C GLN A 545 12.45 23.68 -19.99
N THR A 546 11.13 23.55 -19.98
CA THR A 546 10.38 22.83 -21.01
C THR A 546 10.02 23.75 -22.17
N VAL A 547 9.96 23.18 -23.39
CA VAL A 547 9.52 23.90 -24.59
C VAL A 547 8.09 23.48 -24.98
N ASN A 548 7.83 22.18 -25.07
CA ASN A 548 6.51 21.60 -25.37
C ASN A 548 5.90 20.87 -24.17
N GLY A 549 6.65 20.74 -23.08
CA GLY A 549 6.23 20.01 -21.89
C GLY A 549 6.55 18.52 -21.94
N MET A 550 6.57 17.91 -20.76
CA MET A 550 6.76 16.46 -20.57
C MET A 550 5.38 15.81 -20.59
N GLU A 551 5.04 15.01 -21.61
CA GLU A 551 3.76 14.32 -21.68
C GLU A 551 3.69 13.23 -20.62
N ILE A 552 2.67 13.27 -19.74
CA ILE A 552 2.44 12.28 -18.69
C ILE A 552 1.12 11.53 -18.84
N VAL A 553 0.14 12.10 -19.54
CA VAL A 553 -1.12 11.42 -19.88
C VAL A 553 -1.49 11.69 -21.33
N SER A 554 -1.69 10.63 -22.09
CA SER A 554 -2.24 10.72 -23.45
C SER A 554 -3.68 10.18 -23.50
N VAL A 555 -4.55 10.85 -24.25
CA VAL A 555 -5.98 10.53 -24.40
C VAL A 555 -6.34 10.43 -25.86
N GLY A 556 -6.76 9.23 -26.32
CA GLY A 556 -7.09 8.98 -27.71
C GLY A 556 -8.49 9.42 -28.13
N GLY A 557 -9.41 9.59 -27.15
CA GLY A 557 -10.79 10.06 -27.37
C GLY A 557 -11.01 11.49 -26.86
N SER A 558 -12.22 11.79 -26.35
CA SER A 558 -12.51 13.07 -25.70
C SER A 558 -11.75 13.16 -24.35
N SER A 559 -11.03 14.25 -24.14
CA SER A 559 -10.30 14.50 -22.89
C SER A 559 -11.06 15.54 -22.05
N GLU A 560 -12.06 15.06 -21.29
CA GLU A 560 -12.94 15.87 -20.47
C GLU A 560 -12.63 15.75 -18.96
N ALA A 561 -11.70 14.87 -18.59
CA ALA A 561 -11.25 14.73 -17.21
C ALA A 561 -10.53 16.02 -16.77
N GLN A 562 -10.77 16.44 -15.53
CA GLN A 562 -10.02 17.51 -14.89
C GLN A 562 -8.91 16.89 -14.05
N LEU A 563 -7.69 16.97 -14.54
CA LEU A 563 -6.50 16.53 -13.83
C LEU A 563 -5.84 17.74 -13.19
N THR A 564 -5.59 17.67 -11.89
CA THR A 564 -4.94 18.75 -11.14
C THR A 564 -3.77 18.23 -10.33
N LEU A 565 -2.66 18.93 -10.31
CA LEU A 565 -1.57 18.61 -9.40
C LEU A 565 -2.01 18.80 -7.95
N ALA A 566 -1.56 17.91 -7.07
CA ALA A 566 -1.72 18.06 -5.62
C ALA A 566 -1.04 19.33 -5.11
N ALA A 567 0.11 19.62 -5.67
CA ALA A 567 0.88 20.85 -5.52
C ALA A 567 1.82 20.98 -6.72
N PRO A 568 2.25 22.19 -7.11
CA PRO A 568 3.30 22.37 -8.08
C PRO A 568 4.56 21.62 -7.67
N ILE A 569 5.37 21.16 -8.61
CA ILE A 569 6.53 20.34 -8.34
C ILE A 569 7.79 21.15 -8.67
N VAL A 570 8.75 21.14 -7.76
CA VAL A 570 10.02 21.87 -7.93
C VAL A 570 11.15 20.88 -8.23
N ALA A 571 11.97 21.22 -9.22
CA ALA A 571 13.23 20.55 -9.47
C ALA A 571 14.28 21.59 -9.91
N GLY A 572 15.43 21.65 -9.21
CA GLY A 572 16.38 22.72 -9.40
C GLY A 572 15.75 24.10 -9.14
N ALA A 573 15.95 25.01 -10.05
CA ALA A 573 15.35 26.35 -9.99
C ALA A 573 13.94 26.44 -10.57
N TYR A 574 13.42 25.35 -11.16
CA TYR A 574 12.19 25.35 -11.95
C TYR A 574 11.00 24.79 -11.21
N GLU A 575 9.83 25.37 -11.47
CA GLU A 575 8.54 24.88 -10.99
C GLU A 575 7.72 24.34 -12.16
N TYR A 576 7.23 23.11 -12.03
CA TYR A 576 6.42 22.42 -13.03
C TYR A 576 4.96 22.42 -12.62
N ASN A 577 4.11 22.81 -13.56
CA ASN A 577 2.67 22.79 -13.48
C ASN A 577 2.07 21.82 -14.50
N LEU A 578 0.83 21.39 -14.30
CA LEU A 578 0.16 20.44 -15.19
C LEU A 578 -0.83 21.19 -16.10
N TYR A 579 -0.64 21.04 -17.41
CA TYR A 579 -1.47 21.69 -18.41
C TYR A 579 -2.05 20.68 -19.41
N GLN A 580 -3.28 20.92 -19.84
CA GLN A 580 -3.89 20.20 -20.92
C GLN A 580 -3.67 20.95 -22.24
N HIS A 581 -3.11 20.29 -23.25
CA HIS A 581 -2.90 20.86 -24.56
C HIS A 581 -4.11 20.67 -25.48
N GLY A 582 -4.07 21.35 -26.62
CA GLY A 582 -5.13 21.28 -27.63
C GLY A 582 -5.32 19.92 -28.30
N ASP A 583 -4.37 19.02 -28.16
CA ASP A 583 -4.44 17.60 -28.55
C ASP A 583 -5.20 16.72 -27.55
N GLY A 584 -5.54 17.28 -26.36
CA GLY A 584 -6.23 16.58 -25.28
C GLY A 584 -5.30 15.89 -24.29
N ASN A 585 -3.99 15.87 -24.54
CA ASN A 585 -3.01 15.26 -23.66
C ASN A 585 -2.59 16.21 -22.53
N TRP A 586 -1.97 15.64 -21.48
CA TRP A 586 -1.57 16.39 -20.29
C TRP A 586 -0.06 16.37 -20.13
N TYR A 587 0.49 17.57 -19.89
CA TYR A 587 1.92 17.82 -19.86
C TYR A 587 2.35 18.50 -18.58
N LEU A 588 3.51 18.13 -18.06
CA LEU A 588 4.21 18.90 -17.03
C LEU A 588 5.08 19.95 -17.71
N GLU A 589 4.90 21.21 -17.35
CA GLU A 589 5.61 22.33 -17.95
C GLU A 589 6.19 23.26 -16.90
N SER A 590 7.43 23.72 -17.15
CA SER A 590 8.10 24.77 -16.39
C SER A 590 8.03 26.13 -17.07
N LYS A 591 6.94 26.41 -17.79
CA LYS A 591 6.67 27.67 -18.47
C LYS A 591 5.28 28.20 -18.14
N ALA A 592 5.10 29.52 -18.19
CA ALA A 592 3.82 30.17 -17.97
C ALA A 592 2.87 29.99 -19.15
N THR A 593 1.59 29.82 -18.85
CA THR A 593 0.55 29.93 -19.90
C THR A 593 0.17 31.40 -20.12
N PRO A 594 -0.37 31.77 -21.31
CA PRO A 594 -0.84 33.13 -21.56
C PRO A 594 -1.95 33.64 -20.64
N SER A 595 -2.55 32.75 -19.83
CA SER A 595 -3.60 33.10 -18.85
C SER A 595 -3.02 33.47 -17.48
N ASP A 596 -1.72 33.26 -17.25
CA ASP A 596 -1.06 33.49 -15.96
C ASP A 596 -0.38 34.87 -15.87
N GLU A 597 -0.55 35.71 -16.89
CA GLU A 597 -0.11 37.09 -16.78
C GLU A 597 -1.00 37.83 -15.76
N PRO A 598 -0.40 38.42 -14.70
CA PRO A 598 -1.11 39.36 -13.86
C PRO A 598 -1.59 40.51 -14.74
N ALA A 599 -2.83 40.90 -14.58
CA ALA A 599 -3.33 42.13 -15.26
C ALA A 599 -2.36 43.27 -14.93
N ASP A 600 -1.71 43.78 -15.97
CA ASP A 600 -0.76 44.87 -15.85
C ASP A 600 -1.49 46.10 -15.30
N ASP A 601 -1.34 46.38 -14.00
CA ASP A 601 -1.87 47.56 -13.32
C ASP A 601 -0.97 48.76 -13.58
N ASN A 602 -0.73 49.05 -14.86
CA ASN A 602 -0.16 50.30 -15.30
C ASN A 602 -1.29 51.27 -15.67
N ASP A 603 -2.03 51.72 -14.67
CA ASP A 603 -2.83 52.95 -14.78
C ASP A 603 -1.93 54.16 -14.37
N ASP A 604 -1.10 54.60 -15.31
CA ASP A 604 -0.42 55.88 -15.22
C ASP A 604 -1.43 56.99 -15.52
N GLY A 605 -1.91 57.59 -14.45
CA GLY A 605 -2.87 58.69 -14.49
C GLY A 605 -2.40 59.91 -15.31
N GLY A 606 -2.78 59.92 -16.56
CA GLY A 606 -2.70 61.11 -17.45
C GLY A 606 -4.07 61.80 -17.55
N ASN A 607 -4.29 62.75 -16.71
CA ASN A 607 -5.40 63.67 -16.74
C ASN A 607 -5.41 64.52 -18.05
N THR A 608 -6.46 64.40 -18.89
CA THR A 608 -6.93 65.49 -19.72
C THR A 608 -8.44 65.52 -19.86
N ASP A 609 -9.00 66.61 -19.34
CA ASP A 609 -10.37 67.09 -19.53
C ASP A 609 -10.80 67.13 -20.98
N GLY A 610 -12.10 66.80 -21.18
CA GLY A 610 -12.74 67.15 -22.46
C GLY A 610 -14.12 66.47 -22.70
N ASP A 611 -15.03 67.03 -22.06
CA ASP A 611 -16.47 67.29 -22.31
C ASP A 611 -17.10 66.75 -23.65
N ASN A 612 -18.26 66.12 -23.43
CA ASN A 612 -19.55 66.31 -24.06
C ASN A 612 -20.16 65.26 -25.00
N THR A 613 -21.21 64.69 -24.43
CA THR A 613 -22.59 64.50 -24.97
C THR A 613 -22.85 63.63 -26.19
N ASP A 614 -23.76 62.80 -25.88
CA ASP A 614 -25.09 62.49 -26.47
C ASP A 614 -25.25 61.25 -27.35
N ASN A 615 -26.02 60.38 -26.80
CA ASN A 615 -27.33 59.81 -27.25
C ASN A 615 -27.39 58.98 -28.56
N GLY A 616 -27.98 57.81 -28.41
CA GLY A 616 -28.81 57.31 -29.51
C GLY A 616 -28.71 55.81 -29.78
N ASP A 617 -29.42 55.09 -29.03
CA ASP A 617 -30.52 54.14 -29.33
C ASP A 617 -30.55 53.45 -30.73
N ASN A 618 -30.75 52.19 -30.61
CA ASN A 618 -31.72 51.36 -31.35
C ASN A 618 -31.26 50.37 -32.41
N THR A 619 -31.46 49.12 -31.99
CA THR A 619 -32.20 48.04 -32.63
C THR A 619 -31.91 47.53 -34.03
N ASP A 620 -31.87 46.23 -34.00
CA ASP A 620 -32.52 45.28 -34.92
C ASP A 620 -31.83 44.75 -36.16
N ASN A 621 -31.60 43.47 -36.09
CA ASN A 621 -32.25 42.45 -36.89
C ASN A 621 -31.72 42.09 -38.28
N GLY A 622 -31.39 40.87 -38.42
CA GLY A 622 -31.94 40.06 -39.48
C GLY A 622 -31.10 39.67 -40.67
N GLY A 623 -30.88 38.40 -40.73
CA GLY A 623 -31.21 37.64 -41.94
C GLY A 623 -30.08 37.34 -42.92
N ASN A 624 -29.66 36.16 -42.86
CA ASN A 624 -30.00 35.01 -43.71
C ASN A 624 -29.44 34.96 -45.15
N THR A 625 -28.95 33.78 -45.41
CA THR A 625 -28.97 32.97 -46.64
C THR A 625 -27.88 33.18 -47.71
N ASP A 626 -27.29 32.09 -47.86
CA ASP A 626 -27.18 31.15 -49.01
C ASP A 626 -26.11 31.32 -50.05
N THR A 627 -25.50 30.25 -50.20
CA THR A 627 -25.33 29.29 -51.30
C THR A 627 -24.14 29.43 -52.24
N ASP A 628 -23.55 28.21 -52.32
CA ASP A 628 -23.00 27.55 -53.56
C ASP A 628 -21.70 28.08 -54.15
N GLY A 629 -20.81 27.23 -54.30
CA GLY A 629 -20.58 26.23 -55.31
C GLY A 629 -19.16 26.06 -55.72
N ASN A 630 -18.69 24.90 -55.50
CA ASN A 630 -18.20 23.95 -56.51
C ASN A 630 -16.90 24.20 -57.27
N THR A 631 -16.14 23.12 -57.20
CA THR A 631 -15.34 22.39 -58.18
C THR A 631 -13.93 22.86 -58.48
N ASP A 632 -13.11 21.96 -58.23
CA ASP A 632 -12.34 20.99 -59.01
C ASP A 632 -10.88 21.29 -59.34
N ASN A 633 -10.14 20.29 -58.99
CA ASN A 633 -9.15 19.59 -59.80
C ASN A 633 -7.68 20.01 -59.81
N GLY A 634 -6.90 19.14 -59.24
CA GLY A 634 -5.99 18.31 -59.98
C GLY A 634 -4.56 18.76 -60.16
N GLY A 635 -3.66 17.91 -59.82
CA GLY A 635 -2.42 17.82 -60.53
C GLY A 635 -1.12 17.77 -59.74
N ASN A 636 -0.76 16.66 -59.39
CA ASN A 636 0.44 15.83 -59.41
C ASN A 636 1.78 16.44 -59.89
N SER A 637 2.79 15.92 -59.22
CA SER A 637 4.13 15.49 -59.65
C SER A 637 5.36 16.35 -59.30
N ASP A 638 6.11 15.69 -58.46
CA ASP A 638 7.52 15.28 -58.54
C ASP A 638 8.65 16.30 -58.67
N ASN A 639 9.56 16.09 -57.75
CA ASN A 639 11.00 15.88 -57.97
C ASN A 639 11.97 16.92 -57.44
N GLY A 640 12.67 16.51 -56.41
CA GLY A 640 14.12 16.41 -56.25
C GLY A 640 14.96 17.70 -56.33
N GLY A 641 15.73 17.87 -55.28
CA GLY A 641 16.89 18.72 -55.35
C GLY A 641 17.41 19.24 -54.03
N ASN A 642 18.34 18.50 -53.49
CA ASN A 642 19.24 18.88 -52.41
C ASN A 642 20.09 20.09 -52.80
N THR A 643 20.19 21.10 -51.96
CA THR A 643 21.45 21.85 -51.77
C THR A 643 21.38 22.65 -50.45
N ASP A 644 22.40 22.45 -49.65
CA ASP A 644 22.82 23.23 -48.51
C ASP A 644 22.83 24.73 -48.79
N ASN A 645 22.26 25.53 -47.84
CA ASN A 645 22.93 26.76 -47.48
C ASN A 645 22.41 27.29 -46.15
N GLY A 646 23.31 27.47 -45.17
CA GLY A 646 23.07 28.09 -43.90
C GLY A 646 22.52 29.52 -44.09
N GLY A 647 21.45 29.74 -43.39
CA GLY A 647 20.85 31.06 -43.19
C GLY A 647 20.21 31.03 -41.81
N ASN A 648 20.95 31.58 -40.87
CA ASN A 648 20.44 31.98 -39.57
C ASN A 648 19.26 32.93 -39.81
N SER A 649 18.05 32.48 -39.60
CA SER A 649 16.91 33.36 -39.43
C SER A 649 16.40 33.12 -38.01
N ASP A 650 16.80 34.04 -37.13
CA ASP A 650 16.13 34.29 -35.86
C ASP A 650 14.64 34.53 -36.15
N ASN A 651 13.89 33.41 -36.05
CA ASN A 651 12.47 33.50 -35.88
C ASN A 651 12.26 33.63 -34.38
N GLY A 652 12.14 34.87 -33.93
CA GLY A 652 11.68 35.18 -32.56
C GLY A 652 10.27 34.57 -32.39
N GLY A 653 10.20 33.29 -32.18
CA GLY A 653 9.06 32.69 -31.54
C GLY A 653 9.08 33.15 -30.09
N ASN A 654 8.05 33.85 -29.69
CA ASN A 654 7.77 34.18 -28.29
C ASN A 654 7.66 32.84 -27.54
N SER A 655 8.76 32.33 -27.03
CA SER A 655 8.71 31.21 -26.06
C SER A 655 8.04 31.79 -24.82
N ALA A 656 7.04 31.10 -24.31
CA ALA A 656 6.43 31.48 -23.05
C ALA A 656 7.51 31.59 -21.96
N PRO A 657 7.42 32.57 -21.05
CA PRO A 657 8.43 32.80 -20.02
C PRO A 657 8.52 31.59 -19.07
N GLU A 658 9.73 31.37 -18.60
CA GLU A 658 10.02 30.32 -17.61
C GLU A 658 9.34 30.61 -16.26
N VAL A 659 8.90 29.58 -15.54
CA VAL A 659 8.40 29.67 -14.18
C VAL A 659 9.46 29.14 -13.21
N MET A 660 10.04 30.02 -12.42
CA MET A 660 10.97 29.66 -11.36
C MET A 660 10.26 29.43 -10.03
N ALA A 661 10.90 28.69 -9.16
CA ALA A 661 10.48 28.53 -7.78
C ALA A 661 10.81 29.79 -6.97
N PRO A 662 9.88 30.37 -6.19
CA PRO A 662 10.16 31.58 -5.42
C PRO A 662 11.18 31.34 -4.29
N GLU A 663 11.40 30.10 -3.88
CA GLU A 663 12.44 29.72 -2.92
C GLU A 663 13.84 30.17 -3.37
N VAL A 664 14.09 30.22 -4.68
CA VAL A 664 15.36 30.68 -5.27
C VAL A 664 15.75 32.07 -4.78
N GLY A 665 14.85 33.04 -4.84
CA GLY A 665 15.10 34.40 -4.34
C GLY A 665 15.24 34.49 -2.83
N ALA A 666 14.54 33.64 -2.09
CA ALA A 666 14.67 33.56 -0.65
C ALA A 666 16.07 33.05 -0.21
N TYR A 667 16.62 32.04 -0.91
CA TYR A 667 18.00 31.57 -0.70
C TYR A 667 19.03 32.62 -1.08
N LEU A 668 18.90 33.27 -2.25
CA LEU A 668 19.79 34.31 -2.71
C LEU A 668 19.75 35.52 -1.76
N GLY A 669 18.57 35.95 -1.34
CA GLY A 669 18.42 37.06 -0.39
C GLY A 669 19.04 36.77 0.97
N ASN A 670 18.90 35.55 1.48
CA ASN A 670 19.56 35.09 2.70
C ASN A 670 21.08 35.12 2.55
N TYR A 671 21.62 34.62 1.44
CA TYR A 671 23.06 34.58 1.18
C TYR A 671 23.67 35.98 1.13
N LEU A 672 23.04 36.88 0.39
CA LEU A 672 23.47 38.28 0.33
C LEU A 672 23.35 38.99 1.68
N ALA A 673 22.27 38.74 2.41
CA ALA A 673 22.05 39.33 3.71
C ALA A 673 23.12 38.88 4.71
N ALA A 674 23.46 37.60 4.75
CA ALA A 674 24.52 37.04 5.60
C ALA A 674 25.88 37.70 5.28
N GLN A 675 26.20 37.78 3.98
CA GLN A 675 27.46 38.36 3.52
C GLN A 675 27.61 39.86 3.83
N GLY A 676 26.49 40.63 3.72
CA GLY A 676 26.45 42.06 3.90
C GLY A 676 26.12 42.58 5.31
N MET A 677 25.61 41.72 6.19
CA MET A 677 24.96 42.09 7.45
C MET A 677 25.86 42.95 8.34
N PHE A 678 27.06 42.55 8.59
CA PHE A 678 28.00 43.21 9.53
C PHE A 678 29.06 44.10 8.86
N LEU A 679 28.95 44.28 7.53
CA LEU A 679 29.89 45.22 6.85
C LEU A 679 29.62 46.65 7.28
N HIS A 680 30.68 47.33 7.66
CA HIS A 680 30.62 48.71 8.17
C HIS A 680 31.86 49.54 7.81
N LYS A 681 31.70 50.83 7.85
CA LYS A 681 32.78 51.81 7.70
C LYS A 681 33.16 52.43 9.04
N ARG A 682 34.29 53.13 9.12
CA ARG A 682 34.71 53.84 10.35
C ARG A 682 33.58 54.69 10.93
N ASP A 683 32.90 55.46 10.09
CA ASP A 683 31.84 56.39 10.50
C ASP A 683 30.60 55.72 11.08
N ASP A 684 30.45 54.39 10.95
CA ASP A 684 29.39 53.62 11.60
C ASP A 684 29.66 53.37 13.07
N ARG A 685 30.94 53.40 13.47
CA ARG A 685 31.42 53.17 14.84
C ARG A 685 31.85 54.41 15.59
N ASP A 686 32.41 55.38 14.88
CA ASP A 686 33.02 56.56 15.48
C ASP A 686 32.64 57.84 14.72
N GLN A 687 31.85 58.68 15.35
CA GLN A 687 31.48 60.02 14.89
C GLN A 687 31.78 61.08 15.97
N ILE A 688 32.72 60.83 16.93
CA ILE A 688 33.05 61.72 18.02
C ILE A 688 33.76 62.93 17.45
N THR A 689 33.25 64.08 17.77
CA THR A 689 33.92 65.35 17.54
C THR A 689 34.51 65.83 18.87
N PHE A 690 35.78 66.33 18.89
CA PHE A 690 36.47 66.78 20.08
C PHE A 690 36.79 65.69 21.08
N ARG A 691 37.82 64.95 20.83
CA ARG A 691 38.29 63.82 21.64
C ARG A 691 39.68 64.13 22.19
N ASN A 692 39.91 63.84 23.49
CA ASN A 692 41.27 63.98 24.12
C ASN A 692 42.09 62.71 23.79
N GLU A 693 43.40 62.78 24.01
CA GLU A 693 44.31 61.69 23.68
C GLU A 693 44.05 60.41 24.48
N ASP A 694 43.67 60.55 25.73
CA ASP A 694 43.44 59.45 26.64
C ASP A 694 41.98 58.92 26.65
N ASP A 695 41.09 59.65 25.99
CA ASP A 695 39.64 59.21 25.98
C ASP A 695 39.45 57.88 25.22
N LEU A 696 38.90 56.93 25.89
CA LEU A 696 38.39 55.69 25.27
C LEU A 696 36.91 55.85 24.88
N ASN A 697 36.45 55.10 23.89
CA ASN A 697 35.12 55.20 23.38
C ASN A 697 34.41 53.85 23.50
N THR A 698 33.23 53.89 24.03
CA THR A 698 32.29 52.83 23.93
C THR A 698 31.17 53.26 22.98
N TRP A 699 30.86 52.44 22.00
CA TRP A 699 29.90 52.79 20.97
C TRP A 699 28.85 51.69 20.75
N MET A 700 27.68 52.13 20.34
CA MET A 700 26.58 51.23 19.95
C MET A 700 25.87 51.83 18.75
N TYR A 701 25.60 51.00 17.75
CA TYR A 701 24.72 51.43 16.69
C TYR A 701 23.60 50.43 16.38
N VAL A 702 22.48 50.99 15.88
CA VAL A 702 21.42 50.25 15.21
C VAL A 702 21.38 50.72 13.78
N LYS A 703 21.46 49.75 12.84
CA LYS A 703 21.40 49.97 11.40
C LYS A 703 20.24 49.18 10.83
N GLY A 704 19.34 49.82 10.08
CA GLY A 704 18.31 49.17 9.28
C GLY A 704 18.60 49.41 7.81
N ARG A 705 18.39 48.40 6.96
CA ARG A 705 18.53 48.54 5.50
C ARG A 705 17.40 47.72 4.86
N TYR A 706 16.76 48.31 3.87
CA TYR A 706 15.82 47.65 2.96
C TYR A 706 16.39 47.72 1.56
N HIS A 707 16.30 46.68 0.80
CA HIS A 707 16.66 46.66 -0.62
C HIS A 707 15.77 45.72 -1.40
N GLU A 708 15.50 46.08 -2.64
CA GLU A 708 14.83 45.31 -3.66
C GLU A 708 15.87 44.88 -4.68
N ASN A 709 15.70 43.64 -5.18
CA ASN A 709 16.62 43.06 -6.13
C ASN A 709 15.93 41.98 -6.99
N ASP A 710 16.48 41.74 -8.15
CA ASP A 710 16.07 40.69 -9.04
C ASP A 710 17.15 39.60 -9.16
N ALA A 711 16.78 38.42 -9.64
CA ALA A 711 17.68 37.29 -9.87
C ALA A 711 17.24 36.49 -11.10
N GLY A 712 18.20 35.74 -11.67
CA GLY A 712 17.94 34.86 -12.81
C GLY A 712 17.51 35.58 -14.08
N GLY A 713 17.98 36.82 -14.28
CA GLY A 713 17.60 37.61 -15.44
C GLY A 713 16.17 38.12 -15.34
N ASP A 714 15.78 38.63 -14.16
CA ASP A 714 14.47 39.26 -13.93
C ASP A 714 13.30 38.22 -13.78
N LYS A 715 13.62 36.95 -13.50
CA LYS A 715 12.59 35.89 -13.34
C LYS A 715 12.10 35.76 -11.91
N VAL A 716 12.92 36.18 -10.94
CA VAL A 716 12.61 36.16 -9.52
C VAL A 716 12.90 37.52 -8.94
N SER A 717 11.98 38.10 -8.19
CA SER A 717 12.12 39.35 -7.47
C SER A 717 12.11 39.11 -5.98
N TYR A 718 12.96 39.78 -5.22
CA TYR A 718 12.94 39.68 -3.77
C TYR A 718 13.30 41.01 -3.10
N ASP A 719 12.71 41.22 -1.95
CA ASP A 719 13.07 42.32 -1.06
C ASP A 719 13.60 41.79 0.27
N THR A 720 14.58 42.52 0.81
CA THR A 720 15.21 42.14 2.06
C THR A 720 15.28 43.32 3.02
N THR A 721 14.78 43.12 4.23
CA THR A 721 14.93 44.02 5.36
C THR A 721 15.96 43.49 6.34
N THR A 722 17.08 44.21 6.54
CA THR A 722 18.13 43.82 7.48
C THR A 722 18.16 44.79 8.65
N THR A 723 18.26 44.31 9.87
CA THR A 723 18.44 45.09 11.10
C THR A 723 19.66 44.57 11.88
N VAL A 724 20.57 45.45 12.23
CA VAL A 724 21.80 45.10 12.94
C VAL A 724 21.94 45.98 14.19
N LEU A 725 22.24 45.40 15.31
CA LEU A 725 22.73 46.03 16.52
C LEU A 725 24.19 45.63 16.70
N GLN A 726 25.09 46.60 16.79
CA GLN A 726 26.49 46.34 17.06
C GLN A 726 27.00 47.25 18.20
N VAL A 727 27.81 46.70 19.06
CA VAL A 727 28.41 47.39 20.20
C VAL A 727 29.92 47.14 20.22
N GLY A 728 30.67 48.09 20.65
CA GLY A 728 32.11 47.92 20.81
C GLY A 728 32.72 48.95 21.76
N SER A 729 33.94 48.68 22.14
CA SER A 729 34.67 49.56 23.03
C SER A 729 36.16 49.56 22.71
N ASP A 730 36.78 50.75 22.81
CA ASP A 730 38.21 50.84 22.77
C ASP A 730 38.77 50.19 24.06
N PHE A 731 39.81 49.40 23.92
CA PHE A 731 40.61 48.90 25.02
C PHE A 731 42.01 49.46 25.02
N MET A 732 42.37 50.27 23.98
CA MET A 732 43.70 50.92 23.86
C MET A 732 43.57 52.25 23.16
N SER A 733 44.20 53.28 23.73
CA SER A 733 44.49 54.56 23.07
C SER A 733 46.00 54.82 23.29
N LYS A 734 46.75 54.95 22.16
CA LYS A 734 48.21 55.15 22.20
C LYS A 734 48.60 56.35 21.36
N PRO A 735 49.07 57.46 21.98
CA PRO A 735 49.67 58.56 21.27
C PRO A 735 50.90 58.10 20.48
N MET A 736 51.07 58.63 19.26
CA MET A 736 52.16 58.41 18.32
C MET A 736 52.74 59.79 17.93
N ASP A 737 53.95 59.83 17.32
CA ASP A 737 54.60 61.09 16.93
C ASP A 737 53.68 61.99 16.07
N ASN A 738 52.83 61.43 15.27
CA ASN A 738 51.92 62.10 14.34
C ASN A 738 50.50 61.52 14.43
N GLY A 739 49.84 61.57 15.55
CA GLY A 739 48.47 61.09 15.68
C GLY A 739 48.26 60.14 16.83
N ILE A 740 47.11 59.49 16.83
CA ILE A 740 46.72 58.54 17.88
C ILE A 740 46.25 57.27 17.25
N LEU A 741 46.76 56.15 17.75
CA LEU A 741 46.27 54.80 17.40
C LEU A 741 45.34 54.33 18.50
N ARG A 742 44.14 53.94 18.10
CA ARG A 742 43.13 53.28 18.96
C ARG A 742 42.82 51.87 18.44
N ALA A 743 42.61 50.92 19.37
CA ALA A 743 42.15 49.62 19.06
C ALA A 743 41.06 49.22 20.04
N GLY A 744 40.14 48.44 19.53
CA GLY A 744 38.97 47.98 20.30
C GLY A 744 38.43 46.62 19.82
N GLY A 745 37.49 46.11 20.60
CA GLY A 745 36.73 44.93 20.28
C GLY A 745 35.25 45.26 20.00
N MET A 746 34.61 44.45 19.26
CA MET A 746 33.19 44.61 18.89
C MET A 746 32.46 43.32 18.87
N PHE A 747 31.15 43.38 19.11
CA PHE A 747 30.21 42.31 19.06
C PHE A 747 28.92 42.82 18.41
N GLY A 748 28.27 41.98 17.59
CA GLY A 748 27.04 42.31 16.91
C GLY A 748 26.04 41.20 16.86
N ALA A 749 24.77 41.60 16.73
CA ALA A 749 23.67 40.75 16.44
C ALA A 749 22.81 41.37 15.34
N GLY A 750 22.36 40.55 14.41
CA GLY A 750 21.56 41.03 13.29
C GLY A 750 20.50 40.04 12.85
N GLN A 751 19.49 40.58 12.19
CA GLN A 751 18.45 39.77 11.56
C GLN A 751 18.15 40.35 10.19
N ALA A 752 17.98 39.44 9.22
CA ALA A 752 17.44 39.81 7.92
C ALA A 752 16.17 38.98 7.65
N LYS A 753 15.25 39.56 6.90
CA LYS A 753 14.04 38.94 6.39
C LYS A 753 13.93 39.28 4.92
N THR A 754 13.77 38.22 4.13
CA THR A 754 13.60 38.32 2.69
C THR A 754 12.19 37.84 2.35
N HIS A 755 11.51 38.52 1.46
CA HIS A 755 10.30 38.09 0.78
C HIS A 755 10.64 37.92 -0.70
N SER A 756 10.19 36.83 -1.29
CA SER A 756 10.54 36.49 -2.66
C SER A 756 9.31 36.02 -3.45
N ASP A 757 9.16 36.60 -4.62
CA ASP A 757 8.16 36.25 -5.63
C ASP A 757 8.87 35.86 -6.93
N ALA A 758 8.32 34.88 -7.65
CA ALA A 758 8.79 34.55 -9.00
C ALA A 758 7.76 34.98 -10.03
N LYS A 759 8.22 35.47 -11.17
CA LYS A 759 7.33 35.89 -12.26
C LYS A 759 6.50 34.70 -12.73
N HIS A 760 5.24 34.95 -12.97
CA HIS A 760 4.26 33.95 -13.41
C HIS A 760 4.03 32.79 -12.40
N ASN A 761 4.42 32.96 -11.15
CA ASN A 761 4.20 32.01 -10.07
C ASN A 761 3.29 32.66 -9.02
N VAL A 762 2.26 31.95 -8.61
CA VAL A 762 1.28 32.42 -7.60
C VAL A 762 1.76 32.19 -6.17
N ARG A 763 2.90 31.53 -6.00
CA ARG A 763 3.49 31.22 -4.70
C ARG A 763 4.51 32.29 -4.32
N ASP A 764 4.75 32.45 -3.03
CA ASP A 764 5.80 33.25 -2.43
C ASP A 764 6.69 32.40 -1.53
N ALA A 765 7.87 32.91 -1.23
CA ALA A 765 8.76 32.31 -0.26
C ALA A 765 9.37 33.38 0.66
N GLN A 766 9.76 32.97 1.84
CA GLN A 766 10.36 33.83 2.83
C GLN A 766 11.72 33.30 3.28
N GLY A 767 12.70 34.17 3.27
CA GLY A 767 14.01 33.97 3.84
C GLY A 767 14.14 34.62 5.20
N LYS A 768 14.94 34.08 6.08
CA LYS A 768 15.31 34.67 7.37
C LYS A 768 16.75 34.32 7.69
N VAL A 769 17.51 35.30 8.17
CA VAL A 769 18.89 35.16 8.68
C VAL A 769 18.99 35.78 10.04
N ASP A 770 19.38 35.00 11.04
CA ASP A 770 19.77 35.50 12.36
C ASP A 770 21.30 35.39 12.49
N GLY A 771 22.00 36.52 12.70
CA GLY A 771 23.46 36.58 12.69
C GLY A 771 24.06 37.11 13.98
N PHE A 772 25.24 36.62 14.31
CA PHE A 772 26.08 37.09 15.39
C PHE A 772 27.49 37.28 14.88
N ASN A 773 28.20 38.33 15.35
CA ASN A 773 29.60 38.49 15.04
C ASN A 773 30.44 38.93 16.24
N VAL A 774 31.72 38.63 16.14
CA VAL A 774 32.76 39.16 17.06
C VAL A 774 33.92 39.65 16.22
N GLY A 775 34.47 40.80 16.60
CA GLY A 775 35.56 41.41 15.82
C GLY A 775 36.45 42.33 16.63
N VAL A 776 37.50 42.74 15.94
CA VAL A 776 38.45 43.73 16.46
C VAL A 776 38.64 44.85 15.43
N TYR A 777 39.01 46.04 15.89
CA TYR A 777 39.32 47.18 15.04
C TYR A 777 40.49 47.96 15.52
N ALA A 778 41.12 48.70 14.62
CA ALA A 778 42.18 49.69 14.93
C ALA A 778 42.06 50.87 14.00
N THR A 779 42.10 52.04 14.57
CA THR A 779 42.04 53.33 13.86
C THR A 779 43.23 54.21 14.26
N TRP A 780 44.01 54.58 13.28
CA TRP A 780 45.01 55.67 13.42
C TRP A 780 44.40 56.95 12.86
N GLN A 781 44.47 58.05 13.57
CA GLN A 781 44.01 59.42 13.21
C GLN A 781 45.02 60.43 13.51
N GLU A 782 45.36 61.34 12.52
CA GLU A 782 46.35 62.36 12.61
C GLU A 782 45.92 63.46 13.62
N ASP A 783 44.78 64.09 13.47
CA ASP A 783 44.22 65.08 14.42
C ASP A 783 42.93 64.52 15.08
N GLN A 784 43.07 64.22 16.34
CA GLN A 784 41.97 63.66 17.13
C GLN A 784 40.96 64.70 17.60
N LYS A 785 41.35 65.92 17.84
CA LYS A 785 40.46 66.93 18.40
C LYS A 785 39.37 67.34 17.47
N LEU A 786 39.70 67.49 16.19
CA LEU A 786 38.78 67.96 15.18
C LEU A 786 38.49 66.90 14.10
N ARG A 787 39.13 65.75 14.21
CA ARG A 787 39.11 64.71 13.16
C ARG A 787 39.54 65.29 11.81
N LEU A 788 40.63 65.98 11.80
CA LEU A 788 41.25 66.54 10.59
C LEU A 788 42.48 65.70 10.21
N GLY A 789 43.01 65.93 9.03
CA GLY A 789 44.15 65.20 8.51
C GLY A 789 43.82 63.79 8.06
N SER A 790 44.85 62.98 8.00
CA SER A 790 44.74 61.60 7.49
C SER A 790 44.26 60.61 8.56
N TYR A 791 43.61 59.56 8.11
CA TYR A 791 43.31 58.37 8.97
C TYR A 791 43.46 57.07 8.19
N ILE A 792 43.77 56.07 8.95
CA ILE A 792 43.71 54.69 8.52
C ILE A 792 42.85 53.91 9.51
N ASP A 793 41.83 53.18 9.04
CA ASP A 793 40.96 52.39 9.84
C ASP A 793 40.96 50.95 9.30
N THR A 794 41.05 49.97 10.20
CA THR A 794 41.01 48.55 9.85
C THR A 794 40.14 47.80 10.83
N TRP A 795 39.44 46.80 10.36
CA TRP A 795 38.75 45.87 11.24
C TRP A 795 38.73 44.46 10.62
N ALA A 796 38.57 43.48 11.50
CA ALA A 796 38.33 42.11 11.12
C ALA A 796 37.30 41.48 12.07
N ALA A 797 36.39 40.67 11.52
CA ALA A 797 35.31 40.07 12.27
C ALA A 797 35.01 38.66 11.74
N TYR A 798 34.59 37.81 12.65
CA TYR A 798 34.05 36.48 12.34
C TYR A 798 32.58 36.46 12.71
N SER A 799 31.75 35.81 11.87
CA SER A 799 30.29 35.82 11.98
C SER A 799 29.73 34.43 11.84
N TRP A 800 28.65 34.18 12.55
CA TRP A 800 27.84 32.96 12.48
C TRP A 800 26.41 33.33 12.15
N TYR A 801 25.76 32.54 11.28
CA TYR A 801 24.41 32.80 10.84
C TYR A 801 23.60 31.52 10.88
N ASN A 802 22.36 31.62 11.34
CA ASN A 802 21.34 30.63 11.21
C ASN A 802 20.35 31.13 10.17
N ASN A 803 20.21 30.39 9.10
CA ASN A 803 19.41 30.72 7.96
C ASN A 803 18.15 29.84 7.91
N LYS A 804 17.06 30.41 7.43
CA LYS A 804 15.81 29.70 7.24
C LYS A 804 15.16 30.14 5.94
N VAL A 805 14.60 29.16 5.17
CA VAL A 805 13.73 29.40 4.03
C VAL A 805 12.41 28.70 4.26
N THR A 806 11.31 29.43 4.11
CA THR A 806 9.96 28.93 4.30
C THR A 806 9.06 29.32 3.13
N SER A 807 8.26 28.34 2.70
CA SER A 807 7.17 28.54 1.76
C SER A 807 6.03 27.58 2.11
N ASN A 808 4.99 27.50 1.28
CA ASN A 808 3.95 26.48 1.45
C ASN A 808 4.44 25.04 1.19
N ARG A 809 5.66 24.88 0.64
CA ARG A 809 6.30 23.60 0.31
C ARG A 809 7.51 23.32 1.16
N ASN A 810 8.29 24.35 1.50
CA ASN A 810 9.59 24.21 2.13
C ASN A 810 9.61 24.84 3.52
N ASP A 811 10.33 24.25 4.45
CA ASP A 811 10.64 24.77 5.79
C ASP A 811 12.03 24.23 6.15
N GLU A 812 13.06 24.95 5.70
CA GLU A 812 14.46 24.51 5.73
C GLU A 812 15.29 25.43 6.59
N ASP A 813 16.07 24.86 7.51
CA ASP A 813 17.04 25.56 8.36
C ASP A 813 18.46 25.09 7.97
N TYR A 814 19.41 26.03 7.81
CA TYR A 814 20.81 25.74 7.50
C TYR A 814 21.74 26.79 8.06
N ASP A 815 23.00 26.45 8.28
CA ASP A 815 23.98 27.34 8.89
C ASP A 815 24.93 27.93 7.86
N SER A 816 25.46 29.10 8.18
CA SER A 816 26.61 29.68 7.48
C SER A 816 27.53 30.42 8.45
N GLU A 817 28.81 30.52 8.11
CA GLU A 817 29.79 31.24 8.89
C GLU A 817 30.71 32.01 7.97
N GLY A 818 31.23 33.16 8.46
CA GLY A 818 31.98 34.02 7.59
C GLY A 818 33.05 34.82 8.32
N PHE A 819 34.01 35.28 7.52
CA PHE A 819 35.05 36.16 7.95
C PHE A 819 35.09 37.41 7.07
N ALA A 820 35.18 38.60 7.65
CA ALA A 820 35.37 39.82 6.87
C ALA A 820 36.47 40.69 7.45
N ALA A 821 37.20 41.37 6.58
CA ALA A 821 38.25 42.34 6.97
C ALA A 821 38.22 43.55 6.07
N SER A 822 38.52 44.71 6.65
CA SER A 822 38.45 46.00 5.97
C SER A 822 39.69 46.85 6.21
N VAL A 823 40.02 47.61 5.18
CA VAL A 823 40.94 48.76 5.28
C VAL A 823 40.25 49.96 4.69
N GLU A 824 40.17 51.03 5.46
CA GLU A 824 39.61 52.30 5.05
C GLU A 824 40.68 53.43 5.27
N VAL A 825 40.79 54.31 4.31
CA VAL A 825 41.67 55.49 4.39
C VAL A 825 40.93 56.74 3.99
N GLY A 826 41.29 57.85 4.57
CA GLY A 826 40.73 59.14 4.18
C GLY A 826 41.56 60.28 4.69
N HIS A 827 41.22 61.50 4.25
CA HIS A 827 41.86 62.73 4.67
C HIS A 827 40.87 63.89 4.76
N ALA A 828 40.87 64.61 5.83
CA ALA A 828 39.91 65.68 6.08
C ALA A 828 40.55 67.06 6.08
N TRP A 829 40.02 67.92 5.24
CA TRP A 829 40.41 69.32 5.17
C TRP A 829 39.31 70.26 5.64
N VAL A 830 39.68 71.37 6.23
CA VAL A 830 38.79 72.48 6.51
C VAL A 830 38.84 73.46 5.35
N ILE A 831 37.71 73.85 4.81
CA ILE A 831 37.64 74.92 3.84
C ILE A 831 37.81 76.25 4.62
N PRO A 832 38.83 77.07 4.36
CA PRO A 832 39.08 78.37 5.05
C PRO A 832 37.82 79.24 4.94
N SER A 833 37.33 79.77 6.10
CA SER A 833 36.23 80.69 6.20
C SER A 833 36.53 81.75 7.28
N GLU A 834 36.10 82.97 7.06
CA GLU A 834 36.21 84.03 8.05
C GLU A 834 35.26 83.93 9.25
N ASN A 835 34.30 82.96 9.12
CA ASN A 835 33.33 82.70 10.16
C ASN A 835 33.74 81.52 11.03
N ALA A 836 33.23 81.42 12.29
CA ALA A 836 33.42 80.28 13.19
C ALA A 836 32.78 78.94 12.66
N ARG A 837 31.91 79.06 11.71
CA ARG A 837 31.24 77.95 11.03
C ARG A 837 31.93 77.71 9.71
N THR A 838 32.31 76.47 9.46
CA THR A 838 33.07 76.07 8.27
C THR A 838 32.68 74.72 7.73
N TRP A 839 33.08 74.43 6.49
CA TRP A 839 32.89 73.13 5.87
C TRP A 839 34.18 72.31 5.99
N LYS A 840 33.98 71.03 6.28
CA LYS A 840 34.99 69.94 6.22
C LYS A 840 34.70 69.06 5.01
N ILE A 841 35.69 68.77 4.20
CA ILE A 841 35.63 67.87 3.08
C ILE A 841 36.56 66.69 3.40
N GLU A 842 36.04 65.45 3.25
CA GLU A 842 36.77 64.24 3.60
C GLU A 842 36.56 63.20 2.48
N PRO A 843 37.48 63.10 1.50
CA PRO A 843 37.50 61.91 0.61
C PRO A 843 37.89 60.70 1.39
N GLN A 844 37.26 59.59 1.03
CA GLN A 844 37.35 58.30 1.71
C GLN A 844 37.47 57.19 0.65
N ALA A 845 38.28 56.17 0.97
CA ALA A 845 38.37 54.94 0.18
C ALA A 845 38.41 53.74 1.12
N GLN A 846 37.64 52.71 0.81
CA GLN A 846 37.54 51.53 1.64
C GLN A 846 37.54 50.30 0.71
N VAL A 847 38.22 49.23 1.15
CA VAL A 847 38.14 47.89 0.58
C VAL A 847 37.80 46.92 1.70
N ILE A 848 36.82 46.08 1.45
CA ILE A 848 36.42 45.02 2.38
C ILE A 848 36.52 43.70 1.61
N TYR A 849 37.23 42.73 2.19
CA TYR A 849 37.20 41.33 1.81
C TYR A 849 36.21 40.63 2.69
N SER A 850 35.33 39.81 2.12
CA SER A 850 34.36 38.99 2.82
C SER A 850 34.41 37.57 2.26
N TYR A 851 34.46 36.61 3.15
CA TYR A 851 34.35 35.18 2.88
C TYR A 851 33.15 34.65 3.64
N LEU A 852 32.23 33.92 2.97
CA LEU A 852 31.07 33.31 3.59
C LEU A 852 31.03 31.84 3.17
N ASP A 853 31.15 30.94 4.14
CA ASP A 853 30.95 29.50 3.97
C ASP A 853 29.52 29.16 4.37
N GLN A 854 28.73 28.72 3.43
CA GLN A 854 27.37 28.29 3.64
C GLN A 854 27.30 26.75 3.49
N GLU A 855 26.62 26.11 4.40
CA GLU A 855 26.39 24.69 4.35
C GLU A 855 25.63 24.31 3.07
N ASN A 856 26.20 23.36 2.28
CA ASN A 856 25.52 22.76 1.16
C ASN A 856 24.46 21.81 1.71
N HIS A 857 23.22 22.00 1.34
CA HIS A 857 22.11 21.20 1.84
C HIS A 857 21.18 20.78 0.71
N THR A 858 20.31 19.83 1.02
CA THR A 858 19.24 19.41 0.12
C THR A 858 17.93 19.69 0.82
N ASP A 859 17.10 20.47 0.19
CA ASP A 859 15.81 20.85 0.74
C ASP A 859 14.80 19.70 0.71
N ARG A 860 13.61 19.96 1.22
CA ARG A 860 12.53 18.96 1.33
C ARG A 860 12.04 18.44 -0.03
N ASP A 861 12.15 19.23 -1.07
CA ASP A 861 11.77 18.84 -2.45
C ASP A 861 12.90 18.09 -3.18
N GLY A 862 14.04 17.87 -2.50
CA GLY A 862 15.20 17.19 -3.05
C GLY A 862 16.10 18.09 -3.90
N VAL A 863 15.90 19.39 -3.86
CA VAL A 863 16.76 20.36 -4.54
C VAL A 863 18.02 20.60 -3.71
N ARG A 864 19.17 20.33 -4.30
CA ARG A 864 20.47 20.60 -3.66
C ARG A 864 20.87 22.04 -3.90
N VAL A 865 21.01 22.82 -2.83
CA VAL A 865 21.47 24.22 -2.86
C VAL A 865 22.95 24.25 -2.53
N THR A 866 23.76 24.82 -3.42
CA THR A 866 25.21 24.94 -3.27
C THR A 866 25.71 26.35 -3.63
N THR A 867 26.71 26.81 -2.92
CA THR A 867 27.44 28.06 -3.27
C THR A 867 28.47 27.75 -4.34
N LEU A 868 28.60 28.65 -5.30
CA LEU A 868 29.60 28.52 -6.37
C LEU A 868 30.86 29.34 -6.04
N ASP A 869 30.70 30.43 -5.33
CA ASP A 869 31.80 31.31 -4.90
C ASP A 869 31.54 31.81 -3.46
N ASN A 870 32.57 31.75 -2.63
CA ASN A 870 32.49 32.14 -1.22
C ASN A 870 33.14 33.48 -0.94
N ASP A 871 33.91 34.00 -1.89
CA ASP A 871 34.72 35.20 -1.73
C ASP A 871 34.04 36.43 -2.35
N SER A 872 34.12 37.58 -1.67
CA SER A 872 33.64 38.82 -2.22
C SER A 872 34.54 39.99 -1.82
N ILE A 873 34.73 40.93 -2.74
CA ILE A 873 35.45 42.17 -2.51
C ILE A 873 34.51 43.35 -2.72
N PHE A 874 34.37 44.18 -1.69
CA PHE A 874 33.56 45.38 -1.74
C PHE A 874 34.49 46.58 -1.69
N GLY A 875 34.32 47.49 -2.66
CA GLY A 875 35.03 48.77 -2.74
C GLY A 875 34.09 49.95 -2.48
N ARG A 876 34.56 51.01 -1.83
CA ARG A 876 33.86 52.27 -1.69
C ARG A 876 34.83 53.43 -1.93
N LEU A 877 34.45 54.32 -2.82
CA LEU A 877 35.08 55.64 -2.95
C LEU A 877 34.03 56.72 -2.67
N GLY A 878 34.32 57.62 -1.76
CA GLY A 878 33.32 58.59 -1.36
C GLY A 878 33.94 59.96 -0.97
N VAL A 879 33.07 60.91 -0.94
CA VAL A 879 33.41 62.29 -0.41
C VAL A 879 32.31 62.68 0.58
N LYS A 880 32.72 62.90 1.81
CA LYS A 880 31.88 63.41 2.88
C LYS A 880 32.11 64.91 3.05
N SER A 881 31.04 65.67 3.05
CA SER A 881 31.10 67.14 3.40
C SER A 881 30.31 67.38 4.66
N SER A 882 30.90 67.89 5.68
CA SER A 882 30.25 68.19 6.95
C SER A 882 30.41 69.67 7.33
N TYR A 883 29.33 70.27 7.83
CA TYR A 883 29.28 71.59 8.36
C TYR A 883 29.51 71.55 9.86
N PHE A 884 30.54 72.26 10.41
CA PHE A 884 30.83 72.21 11.81
C PHE A 884 31.22 73.55 12.33
N GLU A 885 31.14 73.77 13.66
CA GLU A 885 31.51 75.01 14.35
C GLU A 885 32.71 74.76 15.27
N GLN A 886 33.83 75.38 14.97
CA GLN A 886 35.08 75.15 15.73
C GLN A 886 35.06 75.68 17.20
N LYS A 887 34.14 76.63 17.50
CA LYS A 887 34.05 77.24 18.84
C LYS A 887 32.95 76.72 19.73
N ASP A 888 31.96 75.94 19.15
CA ASP A 888 30.89 75.38 19.89
C ASP A 888 30.89 73.81 19.72
N VAL A 889 31.48 73.17 20.69
CA VAL A 889 31.59 71.68 20.73
C VAL A 889 30.25 70.97 20.80
N LYS A 890 29.21 71.68 21.18
CA LYS A 890 27.85 71.11 21.34
C LYS A 890 26.97 71.33 20.14
N ALA A 891 27.43 72.00 19.11
CA ALA A 891 26.66 72.29 17.91
C ALA A 891 26.37 70.97 17.09
N TRP A 892 25.14 70.84 16.63
CA TRP A 892 24.79 69.77 15.67
C TRP A 892 25.47 70.02 14.32
N GLN A 893 26.15 68.99 13.80
CA GLN A 893 26.94 69.04 12.57
C GLN A 893 26.21 68.18 11.47
N PRO A 894 25.49 68.81 10.59
CA PRO A 894 24.94 68.08 9.43
C PRO A 894 26.04 67.70 8.46
N TYR A 895 25.84 66.60 7.74
CA TYR A 895 26.76 66.21 6.68
C TYR A 895 26.00 65.55 5.54
N VAL A 896 26.62 65.54 4.37
CA VAL A 896 26.23 64.81 3.17
C VAL A 896 27.43 64.03 2.70
N ALA A 897 27.21 62.77 2.28
CA ALA A 897 28.23 61.98 1.63
C ALA A 897 27.69 61.37 0.34
N VAL A 898 28.52 61.37 -0.67
CA VAL A 898 28.28 60.72 -1.93
C VAL A 898 29.34 59.66 -2.09
N ASN A 899 28.89 58.44 -2.31
CA ASN A 899 29.76 57.31 -2.48
C ASN A 899 29.50 56.61 -3.82
N TRP A 900 30.54 56.10 -4.41
CA TRP A 900 30.51 55.08 -5.44
C TRP A 900 30.89 53.75 -4.77
N LEU A 901 30.03 52.77 -4.90
CA LEU A 901 30.20 51.42 -4.38
C LEU A 901 30.54 50.51 -5.53
N LYS A 902 31.54 49.65 -5.38
CA LYS A 902 31.95 48.64 -6.36
C LYS A 902 31.90 47.24 -5.72
N GLY A 903 31.45 46.29 -6.49
CA GLY A 903 31.28 44.89 -6.04
C GLY A 903 29.89 44.65 -5.51
N ALA A 904 29.25 43.63 -6.01
CA ALA A 904 27.87 43.26 -5.67
C ALA A 904 27.77 42.05 -4.78
N GLY A 905 28.87 41.39 -4.51
CA GLY A 905 28.74 40.01 -4.18
C GLY A 905 28.18 39.24 -5.39
N GLN A 906 29.05 38.85 -6.28
CA GLN A 906 28.71 37.95 -7.39
C GLN A 906 28.60 36.54 -6.84
N ASN A 907 27.56 36.31 -6.09
CA ASN A 907 27.42 35.04 -5.39
C ASN A 907 26.23 34.30 -5.98
N ASP A 908 26.54 33.56 -7.01
CA ASP A 908 25.62 32.68 -7.66
C ASP A 908 25.36 31.46 -6.78
N LEU A 909 24.13 31.03 -6.72
CA LEU A 909 23.76 29.75 -6.12
C LEU A 909 23.41 28.77 -7.21
N ALA A 910 23.82 27.53 -7.02
CA ALA A 910 23.36 26.42 -7.85
C ALA A 910 22.24 25.65 -7.16
N PHE A 911 21.16 25.46 -7.88
CA PHE A 911 19.99 24.65 -7.52
C PHE A 911 20.04 23.38 -8.35
N ASN A 912 20.52 22.28 -7.77
CA ASN A 912 21.04 21.11 -8.47
C ASN A 912 22.19 21.55 -9.42
N ASP A 913 22.00 21.40 -10.73
CA ASP A 913 22.98 21.77 -11.75
C ASP A 913 22.68 23.14 -12.39
N GLU A 914 21.56 23.78 -12.04
CA GLU A 914 21.16 25.07 -12.57
C GLU A 914 21.71 26.21 -11.71
N THR A 915 22.46 27.10 -12.33
CA THR A 915 23.04 28.27 -11.69
C THR A 915 22.12 29.46 -11.84
N VAL A 916 21.73 30.06 -10.73
CA VAL A 916 20.96 31.29 -10.72
C VAL A 916 21.82 32.40 -10.16
N SER A 917 22.01 33.42 -10.99
CA SER A 917 22.80 34.62 -10.67
C SER A 917 21.92 35.66 -10.02
N ASN A 918 22.53 36.37 -9.06
CA ASN A 918 21.96 37.55 -8.47
C ASN A 918 22.19 38.78 -9.36
N ASP A 919 21.13 39.48 -9.68
CA ASP A 919 21.18 40.65 -10.59
C ASP A 919 21.60 41.96 -9.89
N THR A 920 22.16 41.94 -8.66
CA THR A 920 22.67 43.12 -7.96
C THR A 920 23.77 43.80 -8.77
N PRO A 921 23.64 45.09 -9.11
CA PRO A 921 24.66 45.75 -9.92
C PRO A 921 25.99 45.87 -9.18
N GLU A 922 27.09 45.64 -9.89
CA GLU A 922 28.43 45.83 -9.37
C GLU A 922 28.74 47.30 -9.03
N ASP A 923 28.23 48.21 -9.82
CA ASP A 923 28.46 49.64 -9.69
C ASP A 923 27.18 50.33 -9.18
N ARG A 924 27.27 50.92 -7.97
CA ARG A 924 26.16 51.60 -7.31
C ARG A 924 26.54 52.98 -6.82
N GLY A 925 25.61 53.91 -6.97
CA GLY A 925 25.65 55.22 -6.35
C GLY A 925 25.01 55.20 -4.96
N GLN A 926 25.57 55.89 -3.98
CA GLN A 926 24.98 56.06 -2.68
C GLN A 926 25.01 57.52 -2.25
N LEU A 927 23.88 58.02 -1.77
CA LEU A 927 23.77 59.33 -1.08
C LEU A 927 23.46 59.06 0.40
N GLU A 928 24.22 59.71 1.26
CA GLU A 928 23.98 59.73 2.69
C GLU A 928 23.71 61.17 3.20
N LEU A 929 22.71 61.30 4.03
CA LEU A 929 22.40 62.53 4.77
C LEU A 929 22.44 62.23 6.26
N GLY A 930 23.21 62.97 7.02
CA GLY A 930 23.30 62.70 8.42
C GLY A 930 23.53 63.94 9.27
N VAL A 931 23.39 63.74 10.55
CA VAL A 931 23.70 64.83 11.54
C VAL A 931 24.30 64.18 12.77
N THR A 932 25.36 64.79 13.28
CA THR A 932 26.07 64.37 14.50
C THR A 932 26.07 65.51 15.49
N GLY A 933 25.80 65.25 16.76
CA GLY A 933 25.76 66.22 17.85
C GLY A 933 26.08 65.62 19.21
N ASN A 934 26.64 66.44 20.07
CA ASN A 934 26.92 66.02 21.44
C ASN A 934 25.68 66.22 22.33
N LEU A 935 25.20 65.15 22.93
CA LEU A 935 24.11 65.21 23.92
C LEU A 935 24.57 65.77 25.25
N ASN A 936 25.84 65.54 25.61
CA ASN A 936 26.55 66.07 26.76
C ASN A 936 28.06 66.04 26.46
N GLU A 937 28.89 66.32 27.48
CA GLU A 937 30.37 66.41 27.33
C GLU A 937 31.01 65.06 26.93
N THR A 938 30.35 63.91 27.20
CA THR A 938 30.93 62.60 26.99
C THR A 938 30.13 61.75 25.97
N THR A 939 28.94 62.19 25.58
CA THR A 939 28.03 61.37 24.76
C THR A 939 27.70 62.10 23.46
N THR A 940 27.97 61.45 22.33
CA THR A 940 27.66 61.90 20.98
C THR A 940 26.58 61.02 20.36
N LEU A 941 25.57 61.59 19.71
CA LEU A 941 24.55 60.90 18.93
C LEU A 941 24.74 61.28 17.47
N SER A 942 24.69 60.29 16.61
CA SER A 942 24.65 60.49 15.15
C SER A 942 23.44 59.75 14.54
N LEU A 943 22.76 60.45 13.66
CA LEU A 943 21.64 59.94 12.88
C LEU A 943 21.99 60.06 11.39
N ARG A 944 21.69 59.00 10.61
CA ARG A 944 21.95 58.98 9.17
C ARG A 944 20.82 58.26 8.45
N ALA A 945 20.46 58.79 7.27
CA ALA A 945 19.68 58.13 6.25
C ALA A 945 20.54 57.95 4.99
N SER A 946 20.33 56.83 4.28
CA SER A 946 21.04 56.56 3.03
C SER A 946 20.09 56.03 1.96
N GLY A 947 20.39 56.34 0.71
CA GLY A 947 19.77 55.75 -0.45
C GLY A 947 20.84 55.26 -1.42
N GLU A 948 20.64 54.07 -1.98
CA GLU A 948 21.50 53.47 -3.00
C GLU A 948 20.69 53.23 -4.25
N TRP A 949 21.32 53.34 -5.43
CA TRP A 949 20.73 53.04 -6.73
C TRP A 949 21.80 52.49 -7.69
N GLY A 950 21.35 51.66 -8.62
CA GLY A 950 22.21 51.02 -9.61
C GLY A 950 21.44 50.72 -10.91
N GLU A 951 22.03 49.88 -11.75
CA GLU A 951 21.39 49.31 -12.92
C GLU A 951 20.31 48.31 -12.49
N ASN A 952 19.51 47.78 -13.41
CA ASN A 952 18.48 46.75 -13.20
C ASN A 952 17.43 47.14 -12.13
N SER A 953 17.05 48.44 -12.09
CA SER A 953 16.06 48.94 -11.14
C SER A 953 16.44 48.76 -9.64
N TYR A 954 17.68 48.44 -9.35
CA TYR A 954 18.16 48.27 -7.98
C TYR A 954 18.00 49.53 -7.12
N ALA A 955 17.38 49.38 -5.98
CA ALA A 955 17.21 50.43 -4.99
C ALA A 955 17.42 49.88 -3.57
N ALA A 956 18.11 50.66 -2.73
CA ALA A 956 18.21 50.34 -1.31
C ALA A 956 18.13 51.62 -0.46
N TYR A 957 17.48 51.45 0.70
CA TYR A 957 17.31 52.55 1.66
C TYR A 957 17.82 52.10 3.03
N GLY A 958 18.46 53.03 3.76
CA GLY A 958 19.01 52.68 5.06
C GLY A 958 18.86 53.79 6.09
N GLY A 959 18.78 53.38 7.33
CA GLY A 959 18.81 54.24 8.50
C GLY A 959 19.86 53.75 9.50
N HIS A 960 20.54 54.68 10.17
CA HIS A 960 21.58 54.37 11.12
C HIS A 960 21.53 55.31 12.31
N ILE A 961 21.59 54.78 13.53
CA ILE A 961 21.65 55.52 14.78
C ILE A 961 22.91 55.07 15.52
N LEU A 962 23.81 55.98 15.79
CA LEU A 962 25.04 55.69 16.53
C LEU A 962 25.08 56.51 17.83
N LEU A 963 25.37 55.83 18.90
CA LEU A 963 25.68 56.43 20.19
C LEU A 963 27.13 56.14 20.54
N ASN A 964 27.92 57.21 20.79
CA ASN A 964 29.25 57.11 21.28
C ASN A 964 29.33 57.67 22.69
N HIS A 965 30.00 56.99 23.60
CA HIS A 965 30.23 57.39 24.94
C HIS A 965 31.73 57.37 25.29
N ARG A 966 32.29 58.52 25.66
CA ARG A 966 33.71 58.70 26.06
C ARG A 966 33.83 58.50 27.54
N TRP A 967 34.85 57.85 27.97
CA TRP A 967 35.18 57.62 29.35
C TRP A 967 36.68 57.57 29.60
#